data_d8031af6efc3f881fd6d5cd40b4631a4
#
_entry.id   d8031af6efc3f881fd6d5cd40b4631a4
#
_cell.length_a   1.000
_cell.length_b   1.000
_cell.length_c   1.000
_cell.angle_alpha   90.00
_cell.angle_beta   90.00
_cell.angle_gamma   90.00
#
_symmetry.space_group_name_H-M   'P 1'
#
loop_
_entity.id
_entity.type
_entity.pdbx_description
1 polymer ?
#
loop_
_entity_poly.entity_id
_entity_poly.type
_entity_poly.pdbx_seq_one_letter_code
_entity_poly.pdbx_strand_id
1 'polypeptide(L)'
;MTRHKQIVIHAEQTEDFSFTISAQAEDGQPVPLNEMKRQLFQWHESSFYGTFLEDVSFIGTPAFLLSPWMTVELLGKNSFNTFSHVTLTDETEPLMKTASTIYEFIEDEDFVPDFEAWTKGMLRFKDKEGLLDGYTADWFSFAVQDYIQYDDALQHKWNRMTAQSPALSSFQGHFLDEQDFLETIGWIDDETPFTVGLRLNEPDFDGDDWKIELFLRDKKNSDLHFFEGIRSLKKSWRPFQEKITRELERFGQIVPWLSFTSGTTLMSEEEAWLFLSEASETLVNMGIEILLPSWWQIVKESTMMLKARISSTPRGESHVGMDALMDFNWRFATNGIELTEDEFNELVQSKRRLVNIRGQWIKIDPTFIQQMKKWMERAENEGLHMSDILSRELADQEASSESIPELLDSSAFAHIQFELSSQLRGLVHQLNDTQELPSYEMSESFKGTLRPYQQHGVNWLLFLRSHGFGACLADDMGLGKTIQMIAYFTYLKEHQQDAAPSLIIAPTSVLGNWQRELETFAPHLNVALHYGPSRPQGENFTKAYESTDIVLTSYGLSHSDRDELTAAKWNTICLDEAQNIKNAHTKQSRAIRQLKGQHHIALSGTPMENRLTELWSIFDFVNKGYLGSLTSFHKKFVLPIEKDREEKRIQQLQQLIKPFLLRRTKQDEEVALNLPEKLEEKEFIPLSAEQASLYEQLVKDTFEHMASLTGMQRKAIILSMLGRLKQICDHPALYLKESGTDVKLLKRSLKMDKLAELLKAIHEQGESCLIFTQYIEMGNMIKQLAEKMFGEPVQFLNGSLSKHDRDKMVERFQKKKFNILILSLKAGGTGLNLTAANHVIHYDRWWNPAVENQATDRAYRIGQKRFVHVHKMITTGTIEEKIDQMLETKQTLNDQIIQSESWITELSTNELEDLFTLSAAAQSS
;
A
#
# COMPACT_ATOMS: atom_id res chain seq x y z
N MET A 1 -57.64 -31.19 21.36
CA MET A 1 -57.25 -31.81 20.08
C MET A 1 -57.22 -30.71 19.04
N THR A 2 -56.07 -30.11 18.79
CA THR A 2 -55.86 -29.17 17.66
C THR A 2 -55.92 -29.98 16.39
N ARG A 3 -56.91 -29.76 15.53
CA ARG A 3 -56.97 -30.31 14.17
C ARG A 3 -55.68 -29.86 13.46
N HIS A 4 -54.78 -30.79 13.14
CA HIS A 4 -53.68 -30.51 12.21
C HIS A 4 -54.32 -30.03 10.90
N LYS A 5 -53.99 -28.80 10.49
CA LYS A 5 -54.43 -28.27 9.20
C LYS A 5 -53.72 -29.08 8.12
N GLN A 6 -54.45 -29.51 7.12
CA GLN A 6 -53.84 -30.08 5.93
C GLN A 6 -53.05 -29.01 5.20
N ILE A 7 -51.79 -29.31 4.81
CA ILE A 7 -50.92 -28.38 4.09
C ILE A 7 -50.57 -28.97 2.73
N VAL A 8 -50.46 -28.10 1.74
CA VAL A 8 -50.04 -28.44 0.39
C VAL A 8 -48.63 -27.90 0.17
N ILE A 9 -47.68 -28.78 -0.14
CA ILE A 9 -46.26 -28.43 -0.35
C ILE A 9 -46.03 -28.19 -1.85
N HIS A 10 -45.29 -27.14 -2.12
CA HIS A 10 -44.70 -26.79 -3.39
C HIS A 10 -43.16 -26.78 -3.26
N ALA A 11 -42.47 -27.52 -4.15
CA ALA A 11 -41.02 -27.58 -4.21
C ALA A 11 -40.55 -27.04 -5.57
N GLU A 12 -39.64 -26.10 -5.56
CA GLU A 12 -39.07 -25.53 -6.78
C GLU A 12 -37.55 -25.61 -6.75
N GLN A 13 -36.96 -26.07 -7.83
CA GLN A 13 -35.54 -26.27 -7.98
C GLN A 13 -34.79 -24.94 -8.22
N THR A 14 -33.64 -24.78 -7.59
CA THR A 14 -32.65 -23.75 -7.85
C THR A 14 -31.53 -24.26 -8.79
N GLU A 15 -30.59 -23.40 -9.17
CA GLU A 15 -29.52 -23.73 -10.14
C GLU A 15 -28.66 -24.95 -9.71
N ASP A 16 -28.43 -25.17 -8.38
CA ASP A 16 -27.53 -26.18 -7.85
C ASP A 16 -28.25 -27.42 -7.33
N PHE A 17 -29.40 -27.76 -7.88
CA PHE A 17 -30.28 -28.89 -7.39
C PHE A 17 -30.63 -28.76 -5.90
N SER A 18 -30.49 -27.58 -5.31
CA SER A 18 -31.16 -27.23 -4.06
C SER A 18 -32.62 -26.86 -4.36
N PHE A 19 -33.50 -26.99 -3.39
CA PHE A 19 -34.91 -26.77 -3.58
C PHE A 19 -35.46 -25.79 -2.55
N THR A 20 -36.28 -24.85 -3.03
CA THR A 20 -37.08 -23.99 -2.15
C THR A 20 -38.41 -24.68 -1.86
N ILE A 21 -38.70 -24.87 -0.59
CA ILE A 21 -39.95 -25.51 -0.13
C ILE A 21 -40.85 -24.43 0.47
N SER A 22 -42.04 -24.31 -0.11
CA SER A 22 -43.13 -23.47 0.42
C SER A 22 -44.38 -24.31 0.67
N ALA A 23 -45.28 -23.84 1.53
CA ALA A 23 -46.52 -24.54 1.80
C ALA A 23 -47.71 -23.59 1.89
N GLN A 24 -48.88 -24.08 1.47
CA GLN A 24 -50.17 -23.40 1.58
C GLN A 24 -51.15 -24.27 2.36
N ALA A 25 -52.02 -23.66 3.12
CA ALA A 25 -53.13 -24.32 3.76
C ALA A 25 -54.28 -24.53 2.74
N GLU A 26 -55.27 -25.36 3.06
CA GLU A 26 -56.41 -25.65 2.16
C GLU A 26 -57.16 -24.41 1.70
N ASP A 27 -57.08 -23.31 2.42
CA ASP A 27 -57.68 -22.04 2.11
C ASP A 27 -56.83 -21.15 1.19
N GLY A 28 -55.69 -21.65 0.74
CA GLY A 28 -54.73 -20.93 -0.12
C GLY A 28 -53.84 -19.92 0.60
N GLN A 29 -53.91 -19.81 1.94
CA GLN A 29 -53.05 -18.92 2.68
C GLN A 29 -51.65 -19.55 2.86
N PRO A 30 -50.55 -18.75 2.80
CA PRO A 30 -49.21 -19.29 3.08
C PRO A 30 -49.08 -19.74 4.54
N VAL A 31 -48.47 -20.89 4.73
CA VAL A 31 -48.22 -21.45 6.07
C VAL A 31 -46.99 -20.73 6.68
N PRO A 32 -47.03 -20.29 7.94
CA PRO A 32 -45.86 -19.70 8.59
C PRO A 32 -44.68 -20.69 8.63
N LEU A 33 -43.45 -20.17 8.34
CA LEU A 33 -42.20 -20.96 8.25
C LEU A 33 -41.97 -21.89 9.48
N ASN A 34 -42.18 -21.39 10.70
CA ASN A 34 -41.97 -22.18 11.90
C ASN A 34 -42.96 -23.33 12.03
N GLU A 35 -44.19 -23.16 11.52
CA GLU A 35 -45.21 -24.22 11.52
C GLU A 35 -44.87 -25.27 10.45
N MET A 36 -44.44 -24.79 9.28
CA MET A 36 -44.03 -25.65 8.15
C MET A 36 -42.82 -26.51 8.50
N LYS A 37 -41.73 -25.88 9.00
CA LYS A 37 -40.54 -26.60 9.47
C LYS A 37 -40.85 -27.63 10.53
N ARG A 38 -41.64 -27.25 11.50
CA ARG A 38 -42.04 -28.17 12.57
C ARG A 38 -42.87 -29.36 12.07
N GLN A 39 -43.74 -29.19 11.07
CA GLN A 39 -44.53 -30.29 10.52
C GLN A 39 -43.71 -31.23 9.66
N LEU A 40 -42.74 -30.71 8.87
CA LEU A 40 -41.99 -31.48 7.91
C LEU A 40 -40.72 -32.14 8.48
N PHE A 41 -40.13 -31.55 9.54
CA PHE A 41 -38.81 -31.98 10.05
C PHE A 41 -38.85 -32.48 11.51
N GLN A 42 -40.01 -32.84 12.07
CA GLN A 42 -40.10 -33.44 13.44
C GLN A 42 -39.26 -34.73 13.63
N TRP A 43 -38.96 -35.40 12.57
CA TRP A 43 -38.20 -36.64 12.51
C TRP A 43 -36.72 -36.46 12.22
N HIS A 44 -36.26 -35.27 11.83
CA HIS A 44 -34.93 -35.00 11.27
C HIS A 44 -34.03 -34.31 12.32
N GLU A 45 -33.24 -35.12 13.03
CA GLU A 45 -32.34 -34.63 14.08
C GLU A 45 -31.20 -33.77 13.54
N SER A 46 -30.64 -34.12 12.37
CA SER A 46 -29.47 -33.44 11.77
C SER A 46 -29.74 -31.97 11.48
N SER A 47 -30.96 -31.57 11.13
CA SER A 47 -31.36 -30.16 10.98
C SER A 47 -31.79 -29.49 12.29
N PHE A 48 -31.61 -30.18 13.43
CA PHE A 48 -32.18 -29.78 14.71
C PHE A 48 -33.67 -29.47 14.59
N TYR A 49 -34.41 -30.49 14.07
CA TYR A 49 -35.86 -30.44 13.83
C TYR A 49 -36.31 -29.26 12.94
N GLY A 50 -35.51 -28.92 11.91
CA GLY A 50 -35.77 -27.88 10.96
C GLY A 50 -35.27 -26.47 11.38
N THR A 51 -34.66 -26.33 12.58
CA THR A 51 -34.22 -25.01 13.07
C THR A 51 -33.04 -24.44 12.30
N PHE A 52 -32.15 -25.26 11.75
CA PHE A 52 -30.98 -24.87 10.97
C PHE A 52 -31.23 -24.62 9.48
N LEU A 53 -32.48 -24.81 9.03
CA LEU A 53 -32.81 -24.53 7.64
C LEU A 53 -32.85 -23.03 7.35
N GLU A 54 -32.28 -22.63 6.23
CA GLU A 54 -32.23 -21.24 5.80
C GLU A 54 -33.60 -20.72 5.37
N ASP A 55 -34.04 -19.63 5.98
CA ASP A 55 -35.27 -18.94 5.64
C ASP A 55 -35.08 -18.08 4.38
N VAL A 56 -35.88 -18.34 3.37
CA VAL A 56 -35.90 -17.59 2.12
C VAL A 56 -37.31 -17.09 1.79
N SER A 57 -37.42 -16.13 0.89
CA SER A 57 -38.73 -15.72 0.37
C SER A 57 -38.78 -15.99 -1.12
N PHE A 58 -39.75 -16.77 -1.54
CA PHE A 58 -39.98 -17.10 -2.95
C PHE A 58 -41.25 -16.40 -3.45
N ILE A 59 -41.13 -15.49 -4.43
CA ILE A 59 -42.26 -14.68 -4.99
C ILE A 59 -43.13 -14.05 -3.88
N GLY A 60 -42.52 -13.63 -2.76
CA GLY A 60 -43.24 -13.04 -1.62
C GLY A 60 -43.91 -14.07 -0.69
N THR A 61 -43.74 -15.37 -0.94
CA THR A 61 -44.23 -16.45 -0.07
C THR A 61 -43.10 -16.93 0.84
N PRO A 62 -43.34 -17.14 2.14
CA PRO A 62 -42.37 -17.71 3.05
C PRO A 62 -41.94 -19.11 2.60
N ALA A 63 -40.63 -19.36 2.45
CA ALA A 63 -40.05 -20.62 2.04
C ALA A 63 -38.76 -20.89 2.83
N PHE A 64 -38.24 -22.09 2.78
CA PHE A 64 -36.92 -22.44 3.24
C PHE A 64 -36.17 -23.21 2.17
N LEU A 65 -34.87 -23.15 2.21
CA LEU A 65 -33.98 -23.81 1.27
C LEU A 65 -33.57 -25.19 1.81
N LEU A 66 -33.64 -26.20 0.96
CA LEU A 66 -33.11 -27.55 1.21
C LEU A 66 -31.94 -27.83 0.28
N SER A 67 -30.92 -28.47 0.81
CA SER A 67 -29.83 -29.03 0.02
C SER A 67 -30.30 -30.19 -0.85
N PRO A 68 -29.54 -30.62 -1.86
CA PRO A 68 -29.91 -31.71 -2.75
C PRO A 68 -30.27 -33.02 -2.04
N TRP A 69 -29.44 -33.40 -1.04
CA TRP A 69 -29.68 -34.61 -0.25
C TRP A 69 -30.88 -34.49 0.70
N MET A 70 -30.97 -33.36 1.43
CA MET A 70 -32.11 -33.14 2.34
C MET A 70 -33.44 -33.17 1.59
N THR A 71 -33.47 -32.71 0.34
CA THR A 71 -34.69 -32.80 -0.51
C THR A 71 -34.99 -34.23 -0.90
N VAL A 72 -33.97 -35.01 -1.25
CA VAL A 72 -34.12 -36.46 -1.53
C VAL A 72 -34.63 -37.19 -0.28
N GLU A 73 -34.06 -36.90 0.88
CA GLU A 73 -34.50 -37.55 2.15
C GLU A 73 -35.94 -37.15 2.53
N LEU A 74 -36.29 -35.87 2.36
CA LEU A 74 -37.66 -35.41 2.62
C LEU A 74 -38.70 -36.04 1.69
N LEU A 75 -38.48 -35.97 0.40
CA LEU A 75 -39.45 -36.39 -0.61
C LEU A 75 -39.39 -37.91 -0.88
N GLY A 76 -38.21 -38.49 -0.90
CA GLY A 76 -37.98 -39.90 -1.17
C GLY A 76 -38.42 -40.84 -0.05
N LYS A 77 -38.07 -40.49 1.19
CA LYS A 77 -38.42 -41.29 2.37
C LYS A 77 -39.86 -41.04 2.86
N ASN A 78 -40.47 -39.90 2.46
CA ASN A 78 -41.83 -39.54 2.82
C ASN A 78 -42.16 -39.59 4.31
N SER A 79 -41.14 -39.38 5.17
CA SER A 79 -41.24 -39.53 6.65
C SER A 79 -42.15 -38.50 7.32
N PHE A 80 -42.26 -37.32 6.69
CA PHE A 80 -43.13 -36.25 7.20
C PHE A 80 -44.62 -36.63 7.18
N ASN A 81 -45.05 -37.50 6.25
CA ASN A 81 -46.46 -37.93 6.18
C ASN A 81 -46.87 -38.92 7.28
N THR A 82 -45.95 -39.42 8.05
CA THR A 82 -46.24 -40.26 9.20
C THR A 82 -46.92 -39.46 10.37
N PHE A 83 -46.61 -38.18 10.44
CA PHE A 83 -47.05 -37.33 11.58
C PHE A 83 -47.97 -36.16 11.15
N SER A 84 -48.10 -35.89 9.86
CA SER A 84 -48.82 -34.72 9.33
C SER A 84 -49.66 -35.12 8.09
N HIS A 85 -50.84 -34.50 7.90
CA HIS A 85 -51.59 -34.61 6.63
C HIS A 85 -51.01 -33.60 5.63
N VAL A 86 -50.06 -34.05 4.83
CA VAL A 86 -49.39 -33.22 3.79
C VAL A 86 -49.78 -33.78 2.42
N THR A 87 -50.18 -32.89 1.53
CA THR A 87 -50.40 -33.21 0.11
C THR A 87 -49.36 -32.42 -0.73
N LEU A 88 -49.03 -32.96 -1.90
CA LEU A 88 -48.10 -32.35 -2.84
C LEU A 88 -48.86 -31.65 -3.96
N THR A 89 -48.29 -30.64 -4.56
CA THR A 89 -48.80 -30.06 -5.79
C THR A 89 -48.55 -31.01 -6.97
N ASP A 90 -49.33 -30.87 -8.06
CA ASP A 90 -49.15 -31.66 -9.30
C ASP A 90 -47.72 -31.52 -9.88
N GLU A 91 -47.03 -30.41 -9.61
CA GLU A 91 -45.67 -30.15 -10.03
C GLU A 91 -44.61 -30.80 -9.11
N THR A 92 -44.93 -31.02 -7.84
CA THR A 92 -44.02 -31.63 -6.84
C THR A 92 -44.14 -33.17 -6.84
N GLU A 93 -45.28 -33.75 -7.27
CA GLU A 93 -45.48 -35.18 -7.29
C GLU A 93 -44.51 -35.98 -8.23
N PRO A 94 -44.13 -35.51 -9.40
CA PRO A 94 -43.05 -36.12 -10.20
C PRO A 94 -41.68 -36.12 -9.52
N LEU A 95 -41.36 -35.03 -8.82
CA LEU A 95 -40.10 -34.89 -8.06
C LEU A 95 -39.98 -35.95 -6.97
N MET A 96 -41.09 -36.31 -6.32
CA MET A 96 -41.13 -37.34 -5.29
C MET A 96 -40.71 -38.71 -5.86
N LYS A 97 -41.16 -39.08 -7.06
CA LYS A 97 -40.78 -40.37 -7.72
C LYS A 97 -39.27 -40.39 -8.00
N THR A 98 -38.75 -39.31 -8.55
CA THR A 98 -37.30 -39.15 -8.79
C THR A 98 -36.52 -39.21 -7.50
N ALA A 99 -36.96 -38.50 -6.46
CA ALA A 99 -36.33 -38.51 -5.14
C ALA A 99 -36.34 -39.91 -4.50
N SER A 100 -37.44 -40.69 -4.63
CA SER A 100 -37.50 -42.06 -4.11
C SER A 100 -36.50 -42.98 -4.80
N THR A 101 -36.34 -42.86 -6.12
CA THR A 101 -35.34 -43.61 -6.86
C THR A 101 -33.91 -43.23 -6.41
N ILE A 102 -33.62 -41.94 -6.32
CA ILE A 102 -32.31 -41.46 -5.86
C ILE A 102 -32.02 -41.91 -4.41
N TYR A 103 -33.03 -41.88 -3.55
CA TYR A 103 -32.92 -42.32 -2.17
C TYR A 103 -32.51 -43.78 -2.04
N GLU A 104 -33.15 -44.69 -2.80
CA GLU A 104 -32.82 -46.10 -2.85
C GLU A 104 -31.37 -46.35 -3.25
N PHE A 105 -30.89 -45.72 -4.32
CA PHE A 105 -29.50 -45.89 -4.77
C PHE A 105 -28.47 -45.34 -3.73
N ILE A 106 -28.75 -44.25 -3.02
CA ILE A 106 -27.85 -43.70 -2.03
C ILE A 106 -27.86 -44.56 -0.75
N GLU A 107 -29.02 -45.04 -0.27
CA GLU A 107 -29.11 -45.88 0.91
C GLU A 107 -28.45 -47.26 0.71
N ASP A 108 -28.46 -47.81 -0.50
CA ASP A 108 -27.76 -49.02 -0.87
C ASP A 108 -26.25 -48.81 -1.16
N GLU A 109 -25.73 -47.59 -0.96
CA GLU A 109 -24.36 -47.18 -1.31
C GLU A 109 -23.96 -47.51 -2.75
N ASP A 110 -24.94 -47.47 -3.66
CA ASP A 110 -24.73 -47.79 -5.07
C ASP A 110 -24.31 -46.56 -5.88
N PHE A 111 -23.14 -46.03 -5.57
CA PHE A 111 -22.54 -44.90 -6.26
C PHE A 111 -21.02 -44.99 -6.33
N VAL A 112 -20.45 -44.37 -7.38
CA VAL A 112 -19.01 -44.26 -7.62
C VAL A 112 -18.68 -42.88 -8.24
N PRO A 113 -17.46 -42.35 -8.06
CA PRO A 113 -16.99 -41.20 -8.82
C PRO A 113 -17.05 -41.47 -10.33
N ASP A 114 -17.61 -40.52 -11.10
CA ASP A 114 -17.76 -40.63 -12.55
C ASP A 114 -16.44 -40.26 -13.27
N PHE A 115 -15.75 -41.27 -13.80
CA PHE A 115 -14.49 -41.12 -14.50
C PHE A 115 -14.59 -40.20 -15.73
N GLU A 116 -15.68 -40.30 -16.53
CA GLU A 116 -15.84 -39.48 -17.72
C GLU A 116 -16.06 -37.99 -17.39
N ALA A 117 -16.82 -37.71 -16.35
CA ALA A 117 -17.01 -36.33 -15.86
C ALA A 117 -15.72 -35.74 -15.26
N TRP A 118 -14.99 -36.57 -14.50
CA TRP A 118 -13.73 -36.18 -13.92
C TRP A 118 -12.69 -35.78 -14.98
N THR A 119 -12.58 -36.54 -16.09
CA THR A 119 -11.68 -36.19 -17.22
C THR A 119 -12.02 -34.86 -17.88
N LYS A 120 -13.25 -34.36 -17.69
CA LYS A 120 -13.71 -33.02 -18.16
C LYS A 120 -13.58 -31.93 -17.10
N GLY A 121 -12.95 -32.22 -15.96
CA GLY A 121 -12.75 -31.28 -14.88
C GLY A 121 -13.99 -31.07 -13.99
N MET A 122 -14.93 -32.02 -13.98
CA MET A 122 -16.15 -31.93 -13.17
C MET A 122 -16.21 -33.09 -12.17
N LEU A 123 -16.35 -32.79 -10.90
CA LEU A 123 -16.60 -33.79 -9.88
C LEU A 123 -18.08 -34.23 -9.96
N ARG A 124 -18.33 -35.43 -10.39
CA ARG A 124 -19.65 -36.06 -10.44
C ARG A 124 -19.62 -37.49 -9.90
N PHE A 125 -20.77 -37.92 -9.44
CA PHE A 125 -21.02 -39.30 -9.06
C PHE A 125 -22.07 -39.93 -9.97
N LYS A 126 -21.93 -41.21 -10.25
CA LYS A 126 -22.90 -42.01 -10.97
C LYS A 126 -23.23 -43.30 -10.21
N ASP A 127 -24.34 -43.92 -10.52
CA ASP A 127 -24.63 -45.26 -10.05
C ASP A 127 -23.67 -46.29 -10.69
N LYS A 128 -23.38 -47.40 -9.99
CA LYS A 128 -22.36 -48.38 -10.42
C LYS A 128 -22.66 -48.99 -11.79
N GLU A 129 -23.95 -49.20 -12.11
CA GLU A 129 -24.37 -49.79 -13.36
C GLU A 129 -24.69 -48.79 -14.47
N GLY A 130 -24.74 -47.47 -14.18
CA GLY A 130 -25.06 -46.42 -15.15
C GLY A 130 -26.51 -46.43 -15.61
N LEU A 131 -27.45 -46.75 -14.70
CA LEU A 131 -28.88 -46.87 -14.99
C LEU A 131 -29.62 -45.54 -14.95
N LEU A 132 -29.08 -44.58 -14.22
CA LEU A 132 -29.66 -43.27 -14.09
C LEU A 132 -29.24 -42.35 -15.27
N ASP A 133 -30.19 -41.62 -15.82
CA ASP A 133 -29.96 -40.73 -16.95
C ASP A 133 -30.56 -39.33 -16.77
N GLY A 134 -30.09 -38.39 -17.57
CA GLY A 134 -30.59 -37.01 -17.66
C GLY A 134 -30.74 -36.30 -16.33
N TYR A 135 -31.90 -35.72 -16.07
CA TYR A 135 -32.24 -34.98 -14.87
C TYR A 135 -32.00 -35.77 -13.56
N THR A 136 -32.36 -37.08 -13.58
CA THR A 136 -32.20 -37.94 -12.40
C THR A 136 -30.73 -38.16 -12.04
N ALA A 137 -29.88 -38.37 -13.05
CA ALA A 137 -28.44 -38.55 -12.87
C ALA A 137 -27.78 -37.28 -12.36
N ASP A 138 -28.19 -36.11 -12.87
CA ASP A 138 -27.67 -34.81 -12.40
C ASP A 138 -28.03 -34.57 -10.93
N TRP A 139 -29.33 -34.71 -10.58
CA TRP A 139 -29.74 -34.55 -9.19
C TRP A 139 -29.07 -35.57 -8.25
N PHE A 140 -28.97 -36.83 -8.67
CA PHE A 140 -28.27 -37.88 -7.95
C PHE A 140 -26.82 -37.49 -7.64
N SER A 141 -26.11 -36.99 -8.62
CA SER A 141 -24.71 -36.55 -8.43
C SER A 141 -24.58 -35.45 -7.38
N PHE A 142 -25.43 -34.43 -7.39
CA PHE A 142 -25.45 -33.40 -6.38
C PHE A 142 -25.89 -33.93 -5.00
N ALA A 143 -26.85 -34.82 -4.96
CA ALA A 143 -27.32 -35.44 -3.73
C ALA A 143 -26.24 -36.32 -3.06
N VAL A 144 -25.44 -37.07 -3.84
CA VAL A 144 -24.31 -37.86 -3.31
C VAL A 144 -23.21 -36.95 -2.77
N GLN A 145 -22.87 -35.86 -3.47
CA GLN A 145 -21.87 -34.90 -3.01
C GLN A 145 -22.27 -34.28 -1.67
N ASP A 146 -23.54 -33.97 -1.54
CA ASP A 146 -24.11 -33.44 -0.30
C ASP A 146 -24.17 -34.53 0.80
N TYR A 147 -24.64 -35.74 0.48
CA TYR A 147 -24.73 -36.87 1.39
C TYR A 147 -23.40 -37.25 2.04
N ILE A 148 -22.29 -37.21 1.30
CA ILE A 148 -20.94 -37.45 1.83
C ILE A 148 -20.61 -36.55 3.01
N GLN A 149 -21.18 -35.36 3.11
CA GLN A 149 -20.95 -34.42 4.24
C GLN A 149 -21.80 -34.79 5.48
N TYR A 150 -22.88 -35.56 5.32
CA TYR A 150 -23.76 -35.99 6.41
C TYR A 150 -23.40 -37.35 6.99
N ASP A 151 -22.67 -38.19 6.26
CA ASP A 151 -22.20 -39.49 6.73
C ASP A 151 -20.74 -39.41 7.19
N ASP A 152 -20.49 -39.55 8.49
CA ASP A 152 -19.15 -39.42 9.09
C ASP A 152 -18.14 -40.41 8.50
N ALA A 153 -18.56 -41.65 8.14
CA ALA A 153 -17.67 -42.67 7.60
C ALA A 153 -17.26 -42.35 6.15
N LEU A 154 -18.21 -41.93 5.33
CA LEU A 154 -17.96 -41.49 3.96
C LEU A 154 -17.17 -40.20 3.92
N GLN A 155 -17.46 -39.26 4.81
CA GLN A 155 -16.70 -38.02 4.92
C GLN A 155 -15.24 -38.27 5.30
N HIS A 156 -14.99 -39.17 6.27
CA HIS A 156 -13.63 -39.57 6.61
C HIS A 156 -12.92 -40.27 5.47
N LYS A 157 -13.61 -41.14 4.73
CA LYS A 157 -13.08 -41.82 3.52
C LYS A 157 -12.73 -40.78 2.47
N TRP A 158 -13.64 -39.87 2.15
CA TRP A 158 -13.46 -38.81 1.17
C TRP A 158 -12.31 -37.87 1.50
N ASN A 159 -12.24 -37.40 2.75
CA ASN A 159 -11.16 -36.54 3.21
C ASN A 159 -9.79 -37.22 3.15
N ARG A 160 -9.73 -38.53 3.49
CA ARG A 160 -8.50 -39.31 3.36
C ARG A 160 -8.07 -39.45 1.89
N MET A 161 -9.01 -39.74 1.01
CA MET A 161 -8.75 -39.87 -0.42
C MET A 161 -8.25 -38.57 -1.05
N THR A 162 -8.90 -37.46 -0.78
CA THR A 162 -8.51 -36.14 -1.29
C THR A 162 -7.15 -35.69 -0.75
N ALA A 163 -6.82 -36.06 0.49
CA ALA A 163 -5.51 -35.77 1.09
C ALA A 163 -4.38 -36.64 0.52
N GLN A 164 -4.69 -37.91 0.17
CA GLN A 164 -3.71 -38.88 -0.33
C GLN A 164 -3.56 -38.86 -1.86
N SER A 165 -4.58 -38.39 -2.58
CA SER A 165 -4.61 -38.35 -4.04
C SER A 165 -4.85 -36.92 -4.55
N PRO A 166 -3.77 -36.12 -4.70
CA PRO A 166 -3.88 -34.75 -5.24
C PRO A 166 -4.56 -34.71 -6.62
N ALA A 167 -4.46 -35.77 -7.39
CA ALA A 167 -5.15 -35.92 -8.68
C ALA A 167 -6.68 -35.73 -8.59
N LEU A 168 -7.30 -36.11 -7.47
CA LEU A 168 -8.75 -35.99 -7.28
C LEU A 168 -9.20 -34.52 -7.14
N SER A 169 -8.38 -33.67 -6.50
CA SER A 169 -8.67 -32.26 -6.30
C SER A 169 -8.22 -31.37 -7.48
N SER A 170 -7.19 -31.80 -8.22
CA SER A 170 -6.62 -31.04 -9.34
C SER A 170 -7.22 -31.40 -10.71
N PHE A 171 -8.03 -32.45 -10.79
CA PHE A 171 -8.56 -33.04 -12.04
C PHE A 171 -7.45 -33.36 -13.08
N GLN A 172 -6.25 -33.66 -12.57
CA GLN A 172 -5.08 -34.00 -13.41
C GLN A 172 -4.69 -35.44 -13.15
N GLY A 173 -4.60 -36.22 -14.22
CA GLY A 173 -4.17 -37.60 -14.14
C GLY A 173 -4.32 -38.34 -15.46
N HIS A 174 -3.49 -39.34 -15.65
CA HIS A 174 -3.60 -40.28 -16.76
C HIS A 174 -3.96 -41.66 -16.22
N PHE A 175 -5.14 -42.13 -16.56
CA PHE A 175 -5.65 -43.44 -16.15
C PHE A 175 -5.95 -44.25 -17.38
N LEU A 176 -5.69 -45.56 -17.29
CA LEU A 176 -5.90 -46.46 -18.41
C LEU A 176 -7.41 -46.77 -18.66
N ASP A 177 -8.14 -46.94 -17.57
CA ASP A 177 -9.58 -47.20 -17.57
C ASP A 177 -10.20 -46.71 -16.23
N GLU A 178 -11.52 -46.88 -16.13
CA GLU A 178 -12.28 -46.52 -14.93
C GLU A 178 -11.87 -47.33 -13.70
N GLN A 179 -11.50 -48.57 -13.84
CA GLN A 179 -11.05 -49.39 -12.71
C GLN A 179 -9.72 -48.89 -12.17
N ASP A 180 -8.77 -48.56 -13.06
CA ASP A 180 -7.47 -47.96 -12.68
C ASP A 180 -7.66 -46.60 -11.96
N PHE A 181 -8.62 -45.80 -12.40
CA PHE A 181 -9.00 -44.56 -11.75
C PHE A 181 -9.50 -44.79 -10.32
N LEU A 182 -10.49 -45.68 -10.13
CA LEU A 182 -11.12 -45.96 -8.82
C LEU A 182 -10.13 -46.60 -7.83
N GLU A 183 -9.23 -47.47 -8.29
CA GLU A 183 -8.15 -48.04 -7.47
C GLU A 183 -7.12 -46.95 -7.06
N THR A 184 -6.71 -46.12 -8.01
CA THR A 184 -5.68 -45.09 -7.77
C THR A 184 -6.12 -44.00 -6.81
N ILE A 185 -7.37 -43.56 -6.90
CA ILE A 185 -7.92 -42.58 -5.97
C ILE A 185 -8.26 -43.19 -4.59
N GLY A 186 -8.25 -44.55 -4.46
CA GLY A 186 -8.54 -45.28 -3.23
C GLY A 186 -10.03 -45.45 -2.94
N TRP A 187 -10.88 -45.35 -3.99
CA TRP A 187 -12.31 -45.68 -3.86
C TRP A 187 -12.52 -47.16 -3.72
N ILE A 188 -11.75 -47.97 -4.47
CA ILE A 188 -11.68 -49.44 -4.41
C ILE A 188 -10.32 -49.81 -3.81
N ASP A 189 -10.28 -50.78 -2.89
CA ASP A 189 -9.05 -51.24 -2.27
C ASP A 189 -8.19 -52.02 -3.31
N ASP A 190 -6.92 -51.64 -3.41
CA ASP A 190 -5.94 -52.35 -4.24
C ASP A 190 -5.39 -53.56 -3.47
N GLU A 191 -5.80 -54.76 -3.90
CA GLU A 191 -5.44 -56.06 -3.28
C GLU A 191 -4.00 -56.50 -3.60
N THR A 192 -3.25 -55.77 -4.42
CA THR A 192 -1.86 -56.14 -4.75
C THR A 192 -0.95 -56.09 -3.53
N PRO A 193 -0.06 -57.08 -3.35
CA PRO A 193 0.81 -57.15 -2.19
C PRO A 193 2.03 -56.21 -2.25
N PHE A 194 2.14 -55.38 -3.30
CA PHE A 194 3.25 -54.46 -3.53
C PHE A 194 2.74 -53.15 -4.19
N THR A 195 3.50 -52.08 -4.05
CA THR A 195 3.38 -50.83 -4.85
C THR A 195 4.53 -50.76 -5.85
N VAL A 196 4.27 -50.17 -7.02
CA VAL A 196 5.26 -49.97 -8.08
C VAL A 196 5.87 -48.58 -7.93
N GLY A 197 7.19 -48.47 -8.01
CA GLY A 197 7.89 -47.20 -7.91
C GLY A 197 9.14 -47.13 -8.82
N LEU A 198 9.65 -45.94 -8.98
CA LEU A 198 10.83 -45.65 -9.79
C LEU A 198 11.97 -45.06 -8.91
N ARG A 199 13.20 -45.53 -9.15
CA ARG A 199 14.39 -45.00 -8.50
C ARG A 199 15.34 -44.40 -9.53
N LEU A 200 15.70 -43.14 -9.38
CA LEU A 200 16.73 -42.48 -10.17
C LEU A 200 18.09 -42.60 -9.47
N ASN A 201 19.07 -43.19 -10.14
CA ASN A 201 20.46 -43.28 -9.68
C ASN A 201 21.32 -42.31 -10.49
N GLU A 202 22.21 -41.64 -9.79
CA GLU A 202 23.23 -40.77 -10.39
C GLU A 202 24.35 -41.59 -11.05
N PRO A 203 25.02 -41.01 -12.05
CA PRO A 203 26.18 -41.67 -12.70
C PRO A 203 27.35 -41.80 -11.74
N ASP A 204 28.12 -42.88 -11.89
CA ASP A 204 29.32 -43.12 -11.09
C ASP A 204 30.47 -42.14 -11.41
N PHE A 205 30.55 -41.69 -12.66
CA PHE A 205 31.54 -40.70 -13.15
C PHE A 205 30.85 -39.60 -13.98
N ASP A 206 31.44 -38.42 -13.97
CA ASP A 206 30.94 -37.27 -14.75
C ASP A 206 30.99 -37.60 -16.25
N GLY A 207 29.84 -37.60 -16.90
CA GLY A 207 29.65 -37.91 -18.32
C GLY A 207 29.12 -39.32 -18.62
N ASP A 208 28.88 -40.15 -17.60
CA ASP A 208 28.18 -41.43 -17.73
C ASP A 208 26.63 -41.18 -17.77
N ASP A 209 25.90 -42.19 -18.27
CA ASP A 209 24.46 -42.12 -18.34
C ASP A 209 23.80 -42.27 -16.95
N TRP A 210 22.72 -41.57 -16.74
CA TRP A 210 21.86 -41.73 -15.57
C TRP A 210 21.04 -43.01 -15.69
N LYS A 211 20.70 -43.61 -14.55
CA LYS A 211 20.01 -44.89 -14.51
C LYS A 211 18.71 -44.80 -13.77
N ILE A 212 17.57 -45.08 -14.39
CA ILE A 212 16.28 -45.24 -13.72
C ILE A 212 15.96 -46.71 -13.58
N GLU A 213 15.53 -47.14 -12.42
CA GLU A 213 15.20 -48.54 -12.07
C GLU A 213 13.79 -48.64 -11.55
N LEU A 214 13.06 -49.63 -12.03
CA LEU A 214 11.76 -50.02 -11.50
C LEU A 214 11.93 -50.84 -10.22
N PHE A 215 11.24 -50.48 -9.15
CA PHE A 215 11.19 -51.30 -7.95
C PHE A 215 9.76 -51.62 -7.52
N LEU A 216 9.60 -52.69 -6.78
CA LEU A 216 8.38 -53.09 -6.12
C LEU A 216 8.58 -53.03 -4.60
N ARG A 217 7.77 -52.24 -3.91
CA ARG A 217 7.78 -52.16 -2.45
C ARG A 217 6.71 -53.07 -1.84
N ASP A 218 7.12 -53.97 -1.00
CA ASP A 218 6.24 -54.89 -0.29
C ASP A 218 5.37 -54.14 0.71
N LYS A 219 4.03 -54.21 0.57
CA LYS A 219 3.10 -53.45 1.46
C LYS A 219 3.15 -53.93 2.93
N LYS A 220 3.67 -55.14 3.22
CA LYS A 220 3.71 -55.70 4.57
C LYS A 220 4.95 -55.32 5.38
N ASN A 221 6.09 -55.30 4.75
CA ASN A 221 7.39 -55.08 5.43
C ASN A 221 8.19 -53.88 4.86
N SER A 222 7.66 -53.22 3.86
CA SER A 222 8.25 -52.05 3.18
C SER A 222 9.60 -52.34 2.48
N ASP A 223 9.97 -53.58 2.28
CA ASP A 223 11.20 -53.96 1.56
C ASP A 223 11.13 -53.62 0.10
N LEU A 224 12.23 -53.15 -0.47
CA LEU A 224 12.38 -52.81 -1.88
C LEU A 224 12.90 -54.04 -2.68
N HIS A 225 12.25 -54.37 -3.79
CA HIS A 225 12.65 -55.42 -4.73
C HIS A 225 12.77 -54.83 -6.12
N PHE A 226 14.00 -54.78 -6.66
CA PHE A 226 14.22 -54.26 -8.03
C PHE A 226 13.70 -55.26 -9.07
N PHE A 227 12.97 -54.73 -10.04
CA PHE A 227 12.34 -55.54 -11.08
C PHE A 227 13.30 -55.70 -12.27
N GLU A 228 13.83 -56.88 -12.46
CA GLU A 228 14.69 -57.24 -13.62
C GLU A 228 13.92 -58.15 -14.63
N GLY A 229 12.59 -58.23 -14.54
CA GLY A 229 11.74 -59.04 -15.37
C GLY A 229 10.91 -60.04 -14.58
N ILE A 230 9.94 -60.69 -15.24
CA ILE A 230 8.97 -61.59 -14.59
C ILE A 230 9.64 -62.73 -13.77
N ARG A 231 10.83 -63.14 -14.14
CA ARG A 231 11.58 -64.19 -13.41
C ARG A 231 12.11 -63.75 -12.05
N SER A 232 12.34 -62.44 -11.84
CA SER A 232 12.80 -61.89 -10.56
C SER A 232 11.68 -61.79 -9.52
N LEU A 233 10.39 -61.93 -9.93
CA LEU A 233 9.24 -61.80 -9.00
C LEU A 233 9.21 -62.95 -7.98
N LYS A 234 8.86 -62.62 -6.73
CA LYS A 234 8.47 -63.58 -5.68
C LYS A 234 7.37 -64.47 -6.19
N LYS A 235 7.38 -65.79 -5.85
CA LYS A 235 6.33 -66.75 -6.32
C LYS A 235 4.91 -66.25 -5.96
N SER A 236 4.72 -65.60 -4.84
CA SER A 236 3.45 -65.07 -4.37
C SER A 236 2.97 -63.83 -5.16
N TRP A 237 3.86 -63.14 -5.87
CA TRP A 237 3.57 -61.89 -6.61
C TRP A 237 3.31 -62.12 -8.11
N ARG A 238 3.64 -63.34 -8.62
CA ARG A 238 3.43 -63.69 -10.01
C ARG A 238 2.00 -63.61 -10.53
N PRO A 239 0.96 -63.88 -9.72
CA PRO A 239 -0.43 -63.67 -10.17
C PRO A 239 -0.77 -62.20 -10.50
N PHE A 240 -0.04 -61.24 -9.93
CA PHE A 240 -0.26 -59.79 -10.08
C PHE A 240 0.67 -59.16 -11.15
N GLN A 241 1.25 -59.96 -12.06
CA GLN A 241 2.16 -59.43 -13.09
C GLN A 241 1.48 -58.43 -14.06
N GLU A 242 0.19 -58.60 -14.28
CA GLU A 242 -0.60 -57.67 -15.15
C GLU A 242 -0.58 -56.23 -14.58
N LYS A 243 -0.61 -56.06 -13.26
CA LYS A 243 -0.52 -54.73 -12.66
C LYS A 243 0.79 -54.03 -13.01
N ILE A 244 1.93 -54.76 -12.98
CA ILE A 244 3.24 -54.20 -13.37
C ILE A 244 3.21 -53.76 -14.84
N THR A 245 2.62 -54.57 -15.73
CA THR A 245 2.52 -54.23 -17.15
C THR A 245 1.67 -52.98 -17.35
N ARG A 246 0.53 -52.87 -16.67
CA ARG A 246 -0.35 -51.70 -16.72
C ARG A 246 0.37 -50.46 -16.21
N GLU A 247 1.10 -50.53 -15.08
CA GLU A 247 1.86 -49.38 -14.57
C GLU A 247 2.94 -48.93 -15.56
N LEU A 248 3.64 -49.88 -16.21
CA LEU A 248 4.62 -49.55 -17.26
C LEU A 248 4.00 -48.84 -18.47
N GLU A 249 2.81 -49.28 -18.89
CA GLU A 249 2.04 -48.64 -19.95
C GLU A 249 1.61 -47.24 -19.56
N ARG A 250 1.19 -47.05 -18.30
CA ARG A 250 0.82 -45.76 -17.71
C ARG A 250 2.01 -44.84 -17.68
N PHE A 251 3.20 -45.30 -17.24
CA PHE A 251 4.44 -44.48 -17.29
C PHE A 251 4.76 -44.02 -18.72
N GLY A 252 4.60 -44.89 -19.72
CA GLY A 252 4.82 -44.54 -21.12
C GLY A 252 3.83 -43.54 -21.68
N GLN A 253 2.62 -43.47 -21.16
CA GLN A 253 1.64 -42.43 -21.54
C GLN A 253 1.96 -41.07 -20.90
N ILE A 254 2.39 -41.10 -19.67
CA ILE A 254 2.74 -39.87 -18.89
C ILE A 254 4.07 -39.28 -19.36
N VAL A 255 5.06 -40.16 -19.58
CA VAL A 255 6.42 -39.82 -19.97
C VAL A 255 6.80 -40.54 -21.24
N PRO A 256 6.35 -40.12 -22.43
CA PRO A 256 6.46 -40.88 -23.69
C PRO A 256 7.90 -41.18 -24.12
N TRP A 257 8.86 -40.42 -23.68
CA TRP A 257 10.28 -40.65 -23.95
C TRP A 257 10.92 -41.69 -23.00
N LEU A 258 10.23 -42.08 -21.90
CA LEU A 258 10.71 -43.07 -20.93
C LEU A 258 10.13 -44.45 -21.27
N SER A 259 10.97 -45.33 -21.78
CA SER A 259 10.56 -46.70 -22.12
C SER A 259 11.39 -47.70 -21.32
N PHE A 260 10.68 -48.67 -20.71
CA PHE A 260 11.29 -49.75 -19.95
C PHE A 260 11.26 -51.06 -20.77
N THR A 261 12.41 -51.54 -21.15
CA THR A 261 12.57 -52.84 -21.85
C THR A 261 12.81 -53.99 -20.88
N SER A 262 13.42 -53.76 -19.72
CA SER A 262 13.80 -54.81 -18.74
C SER A 262 13.90 -54.31 -17.30
N GLY A 263 13.01 -53.36 -16.90
CA GLY A 263 13.01 -52.80 -15.53
C GLY A 263 14.06 -51.75 -15.23
N THR A 264 14.94 -51.50 -16.19
CA THR A 264 16.02 -50.47 -16.08
C THR A 264 16.13 -49.75 -17.40
N THR A 265 16.30 -48.45 -17.36
CA THR A 265 16.54 -47.61 -18.53
C THR A 265 17.69 -46.63 -18.24
N LEU A 266 18.56 -46.46 -19.21
CA LEU A 266 19.63 -45.47 -19.20
C LEU A 266 19.08 -44.18 -19.81
N MET A 267 19.48 -43.02 -19.24
CA MET A 267 19.04 -41.70 -19.65
C MET A 267 20.24 -40.77 -19.78
N SER A 268 20.19 -39.91 -20.77
CA SER A 268 21.10 -38.80 -20.92
C SER A 268 20.91 -37.78 -19.78
N GLU A 269 21.84 -36.88 -19.59
CA GLU A 269 21.73 -35.78 -18.61
C GLU A 269 20.47 -34.87 -18.87
N GLU A 270 20.16 -34.65 -20.15
CA GLU A 270 18.97 -33.84 -20.51
C GLU A 270 17.65 -34.54 -20.13
N GLU A 271 17.56 -35.86 -20.37
CA GLU A 271 16.42 -36.67 -19.97
C GLU A 271 16.32 -36.81 -18.45
N ALA A 272 17.44 -36.98 -17.75
CA ALA A 272 17.47 -36.98 -16.29
C ALA A 272 17.01 -35.62 -15.69
N TRP A 273 17.39 -34.52 -16.32
CA TRP A 273 16.91 -33.20 -15.95
C TRP A 273 15.39 -33.06 -16.14
N LEU A 274 14.87 -33.49 -17.30
CA LEU A 274 13.42 -33.47 -17.57
C LEU A 274 12.66 -34.37 -16.60
N PHE A 275 13.24 -35.52 -16.23
CA PHE A 275 12.67 -36.40 -15.22
C PHE A 275 12.61 -35.72 -13.84
N LEU A 276 13.71 -35.12 -13.40
CA LEU A 276 13.83 -34.44 -12.11
C LEU A 276 12.95 -33.20 -12.01
N SER A 277 12.87 -32.39 -13.07
CA SER A 277 12.21 -31.08 -13.03
C SER A 277 10.70 -31.13 -13.31
N GLU A 278 10.22 -32.09 -14.09
CA GLU A 278 8.84 -32.14 -14.57
C GLU A 278 8.17 -33.49 -14.33
N ALA A 279 8.77 -34.57 -14.84
CA ALA A 279 8.13 -35.90 -14.83
C ALA A 279 7.97 -36.45 -13.41
N SER A 280 8.96 -36.28 -12.54
CA SER A 280 8.91 -36.80 -11.17
C SER A 280 7.74 -36.21 -10.36
N GLU A 281 7.47 -34.92 -10.47
CA GLU A 281 6.31 -34.29 -9.81
C GLU A 281 4.98 -34.79 -10.36
N THR A 282 4.88 -34.91 -11.67
CA THR A 282 3.67 -35.45 -12.32
C THR A 282 3.39 -36.88 -11.85
N LEU A 283 4.40 -37.73 -11.83
CA LEU A 283 4.27 -39.13 -11.38
C LEU A 283 3.92 -39.25 -9.89
N VAL A 284 4.54 -38.40 -9.02
CA VAL A 284 4.23 -38.38 -7.58
C VAL A 284 2.78 -37.90 -7.34
N ASN A 285 2.33 -36.90 -8.06
CA ASN A 285 0.94 -36.40 -7.97
C ASN A 285 -0.08 -37.48 -8.39
N MET A 286 0.34 -38.48 -9.16
CA MET A 286 -0.47 -39.63 -9.53
C MET A 286 -0.34 -40.85 -8.62
N GLY A 287 0.32 -40.64 -7.46
CA GLY A 287 0.46 -41.69 -6.46
C GLY A 287 1.60 -42.69 -6.73
N ILE A 288 2.49 -42.43 -7.71
CA ILE A 288 3.63 -43.29 -7.99
C ILE A 288 4.78 -42.92 -7.02
N GLU A 289 5.34 -43.93 -6.39
CA GLU A 289 6.46 -43.72 -5.50
C GLU A 289 7.76 -43.48 -6.29
N ILE A 290 8.43 -42.33 -6.04
CA ILE A 290 9.69 -42.01 -6.72
C ILE A 290 10.79 -41.79 -5.70
N LEU A 291 11.88 -42.52 -5.85
CA LEU A 291 13.10 -42.35 -5.06
C LEU A 291 14.10 -41.53 -5.86
N LEU A 292 14.30 -40.28 -5.41
CA LEU A 292 15.27 -39.37 -6.01
C LEU A 292 16.55 -39.32 -5.19
N PRO A 293 17.72 -38.93 -5.78
CA PRO A 293 18.94 -38.68 -5.02
C PRO A 293 18.72 -37.65 -3.89
N SER A 294 19.34 -37.90 -2.74
CA SER A 294 19.11 -37.08 -1.51
C SER A 294 19.47 -35.60 -1.67
N TRP A 295 20.36 -35.26 -2.58
CA TRP A 295 20.77 -33.90 -2.87
C TRP A 295 19.73 -33.13 -3.73
N TRP A 296 18.78 -33.83 -4.41
CA TRP A 296 17.86 -33.15 -5.33
C TRP A 296 16.97 -32.13 -4.63
N GLN A 297 16.48 -32.44 -3.44
CA GLN A 297 15.66 -31.49 -2.68
C GLN A 297 16.42 -30.19 -2.40
N ILE A 298 17.70 -30.31 -2.04
CA ILE A 298 18.57 -29.17 -1.77
C ILE A 298 18.82 -28.37 -3.06
N VAL A 299 19.06 -29.06 -4.19
CA VAL A 299 19.34 -28.40 -5.47
C VAL A 299 18.07 -27.76 -6.05
N LYS A 300 16.91 -28.37 -5.86
CA LYS A 300 15.62 -27.82 -6.31
C LYS A 300 15.34 -26.47 -5.65
N GLU A 301 15.60 -26.34 -4.36
CA GLU A 301 15.38 -25.14 -3.55
C GLU A 301 16.57 -24.16 -3.63
N SER A 302 17.70 -24.58 -4.13
CA SER A 302 18.88 -23.73 -4.22
C SER A 302 18.77 -22.71 -5.35
N THR A 303 19.06 -21.48 -5.01
CA THR A 303 19.23 -20.39 -5.95
C THR A 303 20.71 -20.05 -6.08
N MET A 304 21.20 -19.92 -7.31
CA MET A 304 22.55 -19.41 -7.55
C MET A 304 22.55 -17.91 -7.25
N MET A 305 23.51 -17.47 -6.42
CA MET A 305 23.64 -16.05 -6.04
C MET A 305 24.96 -15.50 -6.56
N LEU A 306 24.92 -14.27 -7.05
CA LEU A 306 26.10 -13.49 -7.37
C LEU A 306 26.49 -12.65 -6.16
N LYS A 307 27.70 -12.86 -5.63
CA LYS A 307 28.24 -12.06 -4.54
C LYS A 307 29.16 -10.97 -5.09
N ALA A 308 28.86 -9.72 -4.75
CA ALA A 308 29.73 -8.59 -5.02
C ALA A 308 30.41 -8.17 -3.72
N ARG A 309 31.71 -8.42 -3.60
CA ARG A 309 32.51 -7.95 -2.46
C ARG A 309 32.94 -6.52 -2.70
N ILE A 310 32.40 -5.59 -1.89
CA ILE A 310 32.60 -4.16 -2.05
C ILE A 310 33.70 -3.69 -1.11
N SER A 311 34.74 -3.03 -1.66
CA SER A 311 35.81 -2.42 -0.87
C SER A 311 35.41 -1.00 -0.44
N SER A 312 36.01 -0.53 0.65
CA SER A 312 35.73 0.79 1.23
C SER A 312 36.40 1.96 0.50
N THR A 313 37.21 1.69 -0.52
CA THR A 313 37.94 2.72 -1.29
C THR A 313 37.17 3.10 -2.56
N PRO A 314 36.66 4.33 -2.66
CA PRO A 314 36.04 4.80 -3.91
C PRO A 314 37.09 4.91 -5.03
N ARG A 315 36.72 4.62 -6.28
CA ARG A 315 37.54 4.93 -7.47
C ARG A 315 37.52 6.45 -7.73
N GLY A 316 38.61 7.17 -7.49
CA GLY A 316 38.77 8.59 -7.80
C GLY A 316 38.95 9.51 -6.60
N GLU A 317 39.11 10.85 -6.82
CA GLU A 317 39.17 11.86 -5.77
C GLU A 317 37.87 11.84 -4.95
N SER A 318 38.05 11.41 -3.71
CA SER A 318 37.09 10.87 -2.78
C SER A 318 36.04 11.83 -2.26
N HIS A 319 34.78 11.53 -2.49
CA HIS A 319 33.75 11.75 -1.44
C HIS A 319 32.76 10.58 -1.50
N VAL A 320 32.54 9.91 -0.37
CA VAL A 320 31.43 8.96 -0.23
C VAL A 320 30.16 9.77 -0.47
N GLY A 321 29.37 9.44 -1.47
CA GLY A 321 28.11 10.10 -1.81
C GLY A 321 27.29 9.17 -2.69
N MET A 322 26.09 9.58 -3.07
CA MET A 322 25.20 8.72 -3.88
C MET A 322 25.78 8.32 -5.22
N ASP A 323 26.59 9.19 -5.82
CA ASP A 323 27.27 8.98 -7.12
C ASP A 323 28.67 8.36 -6.99
N ALA A 324 29.11 7.99 -5.78
CA ALA A 324 30.42 7.38 -5.57
C ALA A 324 30.47 6.00 -6.23
N LEU A 325 31.46 5.82 -7.13
CA LEU A 325 31.77 4.54 -7.75
C LEU A 325 32.58 3.68 -6.77
N MET A 326 32.11 2.47 -6.52
CA MET A 326 32.73 1.53 -5.57
C MET A 326 33.53 0.49 -6.31
N ASP A 327 34.72 0.12 -5.74
CA ASP A 327 35.46 -1.04 -6.19
C ASP A 327 34.78 -2.33 -5.67
N PHE A 328 34.60 -3.27 -6.57
CA PHE A 328 33.95 -4.54 -6.25
C PHE A 328 34.66 -5.71 -6.91
N ASN A 329 34.48 -6.90 -6.35
CA ASN A 329 34.96 -8.16 -6.92
C ASN A 329 33.84 -9.19 -6.93
N TRP A 330 33.65 -9.86 -8.06
CA TRP A 330 32.57 -10.83 -8.24
C TRP A 330 32.95 -12.19 -7.69
N ARG A 331 32.00 -12.84 -7.01
CA ARG A 331 32.06 -14.25 -6.64
C ARG A 331 30.69 -14.87 -6.85
N PHE A 332 30.67 -16.06 -7.38
CA PHE A 332 29.45 -16.83 -7.54
C PHE A 332 29.34 -17.80 -6.37
N ALA A 333 28.18 -17.84 -5.75
CA ALA A 333 27.93 -18.73 -4.62
C ALA A 333 26.64 -19.51 -4.87
N THR A 334 26.72 -20.83 -4.64
CA THR A 334 25.56 -21.72 -4.63
C THR A 334 25.81 -22.83 -3.63
N ASN A 335 24.84 -23.15 -2.77
CA ASN A 335 24.95 -24.22 -1.75
C ASN A 335 26.24 -24.18 -0.90
N GLY A 336 26.78 -23.00 -0.60
CA GLY A 336 28.00 -22.85 0.19
C GLY A 336 29.30 -23.01 -0.59
N ILE A 337 29.25 -23.26 -1.89
CA ILE A 337 30.43 -23.29 -2.77
C ILE A 337 30.61 -21.91 -3.40
N GLU A 338 31.77 -21.32 -3.25
CA GLU A 338 32.17 -20.11 -4.00
C GLU A 338 32.97 -20.53 -5.23
N LEU A 339 32.54 -20.04 -6.38
CA LEU A 339 33.19 -20.25 -7.68
C LEU A 339 34.01 -19.03 -8.05
N THR A 340 35.17 -19.24 -8.65
CA THR A 340 35.94 -18.17 -9.28
C THR A 340 35.31 -17.76 -10.61
N GLU A 341 35.68 -16.60 -11.12
CA GLU A 341 35.20 -16.09 -12.41
C GLU A 341 35.56 -17.02 -13.57
N ASP A 342 36.73 -17.63 -13.51
CA ASP A 342 37.18 -18.61 -14.50
C ASP A 342 36.34 -19.90 -14.47
N GLU A 343 36.11 -20.48 -13.28
CA GLU A 343 35.24 -21.65 -13.08
C GLU A 343 33.79 -21.34 -13.55
N PHE A 344 33.31 -20.15 -13.29
CA PHE A 344 31.98 -19.71 -13.77
C PHE A 344 31.94 -19.60 -15.31
N ASN A 345 32.96 -19.03 -15.94
CA ASN A 345 33.02 -18.91 -17.39
C ASN A 345 33.10 -20.28 -18.08
N GLU A 346 33.79 -21.28 -17.48
CA GLU A 346 33.78 -22.67 -17.96
C GLU A 346 32.38 -23.29 -17.88
N LEU A 347 31.64 -23.05 -16.80
CA LEU A 347 30.26 -23.49 -16.63
C LEU A 347 29.32 -22.90 -17.69
N VAL A 348 29.46 -21.60 -17.97
CA VAL A 348 28.68 -20.89 -19.01
C VAL A 348 28.90 -21.52 -20.40
N GLN A 349 30.16 -22.00 -20.68
CA GLN A 349 30.48 -22.62 -21.96
C GLN A 349 29.98 -24.05 -22.10
N SER A 350 29.82 -24.78 -20.99
CA SER A 350 29.45 -26.19 -20.98
C SER A 350 27.99 -26.46 -21.42
N LYS A 351 27.11 -25.47 -21.39
CA LYS A 351 25.66 -25.54 -21.68
C LYS A 351 24.89 -26.63 -20.91
N ARG A 352 25.48 -27.21 -19.87
CA ARG A 352 24.84 -28.22 -19.02
C ARG A 352 23.90 -27.58 -18.00
N ARG A 353 22.82 -28.29 -17.65
CA ARG A 353 21.86 -27.85 -16.63
C ARG A 353 22.16 -28.38 -15.24
N LEU A 354 22.83 -29.49 -15.14
CA LEU A 354 23.33 -30.11 -13.91
C LEU A 354 24.84 -30.33 -14.02
N VAL A 355 25.58 -29.84 -13.08
CA VAL A 355 27.07 -30.03 -13.07
C VAL A 355 27.51 -30.44 -11.67
N ASN A 356 28.36 -31.43 -11.60
CA ASN A 356 29.00 -31.86 -10.34
C ASN A 356 30.28 -31.05 -10.13
N ILE A 357 30.33 -30.21 -9.08
CA ILE A 357 31.52 -29.46 -8.71
C ILE A 357 31.96 -29.87 -7.32
N ARG A 358 33.18 -30.39 -7.21
CA ARG A 358 33.77 -30.83 -5.93
C ARG A 358 32.88 -31.82 -5.17
N GLY A 359 32.15 -32.70 -5.90
CA GLY A 359 31.27 -33.72 -5.32
C GLY A 359 29.85 -33.21 -4.97
N GLN A 360 29.50 -32.02 -5.35
CA GLN A 360 28.17 -31.48 -5.15
C GLN A 360 27.51 -31.12 -6.48
N TRP A 361 26.24 -31.53 -6.66
CA TRP A 361 25.49 -31.21 -7.83
C TRP A 361 24.91 -29.78 -7.74
N ILE A 362 25.03 -29.04 -8.83
CA ILE A 362 24.58 -27.65 -8.95
C ILE A 362 23.65 -27.53 -10.15
N LYS A 363 22.53 -26.87 -9.94
CA LYS A 363 21.59 -26.47 -10.99
C LYS A 363 22.07 -25.21 -11.68
N ILE A 364 22.12 -25.23 -13.00
CA ILE A 364 22.48 -24.08 -13.84
C ILE A 364 21.27 -23.65 -14.66
N ASP A 365 20.83 -22.43 -14.48
CA ASP A 365 19.82 -21.80 -15.35
C ASP A 365 20.53 -20.95 -16.41
N PRO A 366 20.47 -21.36 -17.69
CA PRO A 366 21.11 -20.62 -18.77
C PRO A 366 20.58 -19.19 -18.94
N THR A 367 19.30 -18.96 -18.63
CA THR A 367 18.67 -17.63 -18.74
C THR A 367 19.18 -16.71 -17.65
N PHE A 368 19.27 -17.21 -16.43
CA PHE A 368 19.86 -16.52 -15.28
C PHE A 368 21.34 -16.14 -15.54
N ILE A 369 22.13 -17.06 -16.05
CA ILE A 369 23.55 -16.81 -16.39
C ILE A 369 23.70 -15.69 -17.43
N GLN A 370 22.89 -15.71 -18.50
CA GLN A 370 22.93 -14.65 -19.50
C GLN A 370 22.54 -13.28 -18.93
N GLN A 371 21.57 -13.25 -18.03
CA GLN A 371 21.18 -12.02 -17.34
C GLN A 371 22.32 -11.52 -16.41
N MET A 372 22.94 -12.42 -15.65
CA MET A 372 24.09 -12.10 -14.79
C MET A 372 25.25 -11.53 -15.61
N LYS A 373 25.58 -12.16 -16.72
CA LYS A 373 26.67 -11.69 -17.60
C LYS A 373 26.41 -10.29 -18.13
N LYS A 374 25.21 -10.02 -18.63
CA LYS A 374 24.84 -8.68 -19.09
C LYS A 374 24.94 -7.64 -17.96
N TRP A 375 24.56 -8.05 -16.75
CA TRP A 375 24.60 -7.16 -15.61
C TRP A 375 26.05 -6.92 -15.13
N MET A 376 26.92 -7.93 -15.15
CA MET A 376 28.35 -7.79 -14.85
C MET A 376 29.01 -6.84 -15.86
N GLU A 377 28.79 -7.05 -17.15
CA GLU A 377 29.29 -6.17 -18.21
C GLU A 377 28.81 -4.71 -18.03
N ARG A 378 27.57 -4.52 -17.59
CA ARG A 378 27.04 -3.20 -17.28
C ARG A 378 27.69 -2.59 -16.03
N ALA A 379 27.83 -3.35 -14.96
CA ALA A 379 28.47 -2.90 -13.73
C ALA A 379 29.98 -2.60 -13.93
N GLU A 380 30.67 -3.33 -14.80
CA GLU A 380 32.05 -3.06 -15.18
C GLU A 380 32.22 -1.80 -16.03
N ASN A 381 31.25 -1.54 -16.94
CA ASN A 381 31.31 -0.39 -17.83
C ASN A 381 30.78 0.90 -17.15
N GLU A 382 29.70 0.83 -16.37
CA GLU A 382 29.04 1.98 -15.74
C GLU A 382 29.50 2.17 -14.28
N GLY A 383 30.03 1.12 -13.62
CA GLY A 383 30.37 1.10 -12.21
C GLY A 383 29.17 0.79 -11.30
N LEU A 384 29.44 0.46 -10.03
CA LEU A 384 28.46 0.31 -8.95
C LEU A 384 28.42 1.61 -8.13
N HIS A 385 27.24 2.24 -8.09
CA HIS A 385 27.04 3.44 -7.29
C HIS A 385 26.63 3.11 -5.86
N MET A 386 27.00 3.96 -4.91
CA MET A 386 26.61 3.83 -3.51
C MET A 386 25.08 3.81 -3.34
N SER A 387 24.35 4.53 -4.20
CA SER A 387 22.88 4.53 -4.21
C SER A 387 22.26 3.15 -4.42
N ASP A 388 22.88 2.32 -5.27
CA ASP A 388 22.40 0.97 -5.58
C ASP A 388 22.60 0.03 -4.37
N ILE A 389 23.72 0.20 -3.68
CA ILE A 389 24.06 -0.57 -2.49
C ILE A 389 23.15 -0.22 -1.33
N LEU A 390 23.01 1.08 -1.03
CA LEU A 390 22.18 1.57 0.08
C LEU A 390 20.71 1.23 -0.11
N SER A 391 20.19 1.38 -1.32
CA SER A 391 18.77 1.08 -1.57
C SER A 391 18.42 -0.38 -1.31
N ARG A 392 19.38 -1.29 -1.48
CA ARG A 392 19.20 -2.70 -1.18
C ARG A 392 19.40 -3.04 0.29
N GLU A 393 20.52 -2.63 0.88
CA GLU A 393 20.85 -2.94 2.28
C GLU A 393 19.82 -2.36 3.27
N LEU A 394 19.23 -1.20 2.93
CA LEU A 394 18.18 -0.60 3.73
C LEU A 394 16.81 -1.30 3.55
N ALA A 395 16.58 -1.95 2.40
CA ALA A 395 15.34 -2.67 2.12
C ALA A 395 15.34 -4.12 2.65
N ASP A 396 16.51 -4.76 2.79
CA ASP A 396 16.64 -6.19 3.11
C ASP A 396 16.65 -6.54 4.62
N GLN A 397 16.70 -5.57 5.55
CA GLN A 397 16.85 -5.85 6.98
C GLN A 397 15.67 -6.58 7.65
N GLU A 398 14.50 -6.71 7.02
CA GLU A 398 13.34 -7.42 7.57
C GLU A 398 12.62 -8.37 6.59
N ALA A 399 13.09 -8.52 5.36
CA ALA A 399 12.42 -9.36 4.37
C ALA A 399 13.01 -10.78 4.36
N SER A 400 12.25 -11.74 4.91
CA SER A 400 12.42 -13.16 4.59
C SER A 400 12.37 -13.35 3.06
N SER A 401 13.17 -14.23 2.54
CA SER A 401 13.60 -14.51 1.17
C SER A 401 12.58 -14.52 0.01
N GLU A 402 11.33 -14.12 0.21
CA GLU A 402 10.27 -14.19 -0.81
C GLU A 402 9.87 -12.85 -1.46
N SER A 403 10.41 -11.72 -1.03
CA SER A 403 10.01 -10.42 -1.58
C SER A 403 11.22 -9.52 -1.86
N ILE A 404 11.89 -9.77 -2.97
CA ILE A 404 12.98 -8.94 -3.43
C ILE A 404 12.43 -7.79 -4.29
N PRO A 405 12.81 -6.52 -4.01
CA PRO A 405 12.27 -5.39 -4.74
C PRO A 405 12.80 -5.31 -6.17
N GLU A 406 11.90 -5.23 -7.15
CA GLU A 406 12.19 -4.82 -8.53
C GLU A 406 12.64 -3.34 -8.61
N LEU A 407 13.63 -2.91 -7.83
CA LEU A 407 14.13 -1.52 -7.86
C LEU A 407 14.96 -1.23 -9.10
N LEU A 408 15.52 -2.26 -9.69
CA LEU A 408 16.27 -2.19 -10.94
C LEU A 408 15.64 -3.17 -11.91
N ASP A 409 15.51 -2.79 -13.13
CA ASP A 409 14.74 -3.36 -14.25
C ASP A 409 15.10 -4.81 -14.65
N SER A 410 15.57 -5.66 -13.72
CA SER A 410 15.79 -7.08 -14.02
C SER A 410 15.66 -7.97 -12.78
N SER A 411 14.94 -9.07 -12.94
CA SER A 411 14.87 -10.20 -12.00
C SER A 411 16.25 -10.72 -11.56
N ALA A 412 17.29 -10.43 -12.33
CA ALA A 412 18.68 -10.79 -12.08
C ALA A 412 19.29 -10.04 -10.88
N PHE A 413 18.90 -8.79 -10.63
CA PHE A 413 19.43 -8.02 -9.49
C PHE A 413 19.00 -8.61 -8.14
N ALA A 414 17.88 -9.29 -8.13
CA ALA A 414 17.33 -9.98 -6.96
C ALA A 414 18.27 -11.06 -6.37
N HIS A 415 19.12 -11.66 -7.19
CA HIS A 415 20.04 -12.73 -6.81
C HIS A 415 21.48 -12.26 -6.55
N ILE A 416 21.72 -10.94 -6.42
CA ILE A 416 23.04 -10.38 -6.08
C ILE A 416 23.08 -10.08 -4.59
N GLN A 417 24.05 -10.64 -3.88
CA GLN A 417 24.33 -10.37 -2.49
C GLN A 417 25.54 -9.45 -2.39
N PHE A 418 25.40 -8.32 -1.70
CA PHE A 418 26.53 -7.43 -1.43
C PHE A 418 27.25 -7.84 -0.12
N GLU A 419 28.54 -8.13 -0.21
CA GLU A 419 29.38 -8.29 0.96
C GLU A 419 30.08 -6.97 1.26
N LEU A 420 29.51 -6.18 2.18
CA LEU A 420 30.04 -4.88 2.59
C LEU A 420 31.28 -5.04 3.46
N SER A 421 32.26 -4.16 3.28
CA SER A 421 33.37 -4.01 4.24
C SER A 421 32.83 -3.59 5.62
N SER A 422 33.63 -3.82 6.68
CA SER A 422 33.23 -3.43 8.05
C SER A 422 32.93 -1.94 8.18
N GLN A 423 33.64 -1.08 7.42
CA GLN A 423 33.45 0.36 7.42
C GLN A 423 32.11 0.75 6.76
N LEU A 424 31.78 0.16 5.61
CA LEU A 424 30.51 0.40 4.95
C LEU A 424 29.32 -0.13 5.74
N ARG A 425 29.48 -1.29 6.38
CA ARG A 425 28.46 -1.85 7.29
C ARG A 425 28.24 -0.93 8.50
N GLY A 426 29.31 -0.37 9.07
CA GLY A 426 29.24 0.65 10.14
C GLY A 426 28.49 1.91 9.69
N LEU A 427 28.75 2.38 8.44
CA LEU A 427 28.04 3.54 7.88
C LEU A 427 26.54 3.26 7.70
N VAL A 428 26.15 2.10 7.14
CA VAL A 428 24.74 1.71 6.99
C VAL A 428 24.06 1.64 8.37
N HIS A 429 24.74 1.10 9.38
CA HIS A 429 24.23 1.06 10.75
C HIS A 429 24.00 2.46 11.32
N GLN A 430 24.99 3.37 11.21
CA GLN A 430 24.88 4.75 11.66
C GLN A 430 23.80 5.56 10.90
N LEU A 431 23.56 5.23 9.62
CA LEU A 431 22.47 5.84 8.84
C LEU A 431 21.09 5.40 9.35
N ASN A 432 20.97 4.17 9.86
CA ASN A 432 19.72 3.65 10.41
C ASN A 432 19.46 4.04 11.86
N ASP A 433 20.54 4.15 12.66
CA ASP A 433 20.46 4.56 14.07
C ASP A 433 21.13 5.92 14.27
N THR A 434 20.31 6.95 14.33
CA THR A 434 20.77 8.35 14.51
C THR A 434 21.15 8.70 15.96
N GLN A 435 21.02 7.76 16.91
CA GLN A 435 21.40 8.04 18.31
C GLN A 435 22.92 8.01 18.53
N GLU A 436 23.69 7.29 17.71
CA GLU A 436 25.15 7.16 17.80
C GLU A 436 25.92 8.13 16.89
N LEU A 437 25.37 9.30 16.59
CA LEU A 437 26.03 10.27 15.71
C LEU A 437 27.20 10.97 16.40
N PRO A 438 28.28 11.32 15.63
CA PRO A 438 29.37 12.14 16.17
C PRO A 438 28.87 13.47 16.71
N SER A 439 29.36 13.91 17.85
CA SER A 439 29.06 15.20 18.43
C SER A 439 30.00 16.27 17.87
N TYR A 440 29.44 17.34 17.32
CA TYR A 440 30.16 18.47 16.80
C TYR A 440 29.95 19.67 17.75
N GLU A 441 31.00 20.14 18.36
CA GLU A 441 30.93 21.29 19.30
C GLU A 441 30.67 22.57 18.50
N MET A 442 29.70 23.39 18.94
CA MET A 442 29.44 24.71 18.39
C MET A 442 30.40 25.74 18.97
N SER A 443 30.88 26.59 18.10
CA SER A 443 31.84 27.64 18.45
C SER A 443 31.18 28.83 19.16
N GLU A 444 31.98 29.60 19.86
CA GLU A 444 31.59 30.86 20.50
C GLU A 444 31.14 31.96 19.50
N SER A 445 31.46 31.82 18.24
CA SER A 445 31.01 32.77 17.20
C SER A 445 29.51 32.64 16.91
N PHE A 446 28.90 31.52 17.20
CA PHE A 446 27.44 31.34 17.18
C PHE A 446 26.81 32.01 18.40
N LYS A 447 26.06 33.09 18.20
CA LYS A 447 25.44 33.90 19.26
C LYS A 447 24.06 33.37 19.70
N GLY A 448 23.99 32.10 20.02
CA GLY A 448 22.76 31.44 20.47
C GLY A 448 23.06 30.22 21.30
N THR A 449 22.01 29.62 21.89
CA THR A 449 22.09 28.34 22.58
C THR A 449 21.14 27.37 21.89
N LEU A 450 21.67 26.28 21.39
CA LEU A 450 20.88 25.21 20.81
C LEU A 450 20.27 24.35 21.92
N ARG A 451 19.05 23.94 21.74
CA ARG A 451 18.44 22.88 22.55
C ARG A 451 19.04 21.50 22.19
N PRO A 452 18.99 20.50 23.09
CA PRO A 452 19.58 19.18 22.82
C PRO A 452 19.16 18.59 21.46
N TYR A 453 17.87 18.59 21.15
CA TYR A 453 17.37 18.10 19.87
C TYR A 453 17.85 18.93 18.67
N GLN A 454 18.02 20.25 18.83
CA GLN A 454 18.56 21.12 17.77
C GLN A 454 20.04 20.82 17.53
N GLN A 455 20.84 20.62 18.61
CA GLN A 455 22.21 20.17 18.49
C GLN A 455 22.31 18.82 17.77
N HIS A 456 21.44 17.88 18.14
CA HIS A 456 21.34 16.59 17.43
C HIS A 456 21.02 16.78 15.93
N GLY A 457 20.12 17.67 15.55
CA GLY A 457 19.83 17.97 14.16
C GLY A 457 21.03 18.57 13.41
N VAL A 458 21.80 19.44 14.02
CA VAL A 458 23.04 19.98 13.43
C VAL A 458 24.09 18.87 13.27
N ASN A 459 24.27 18.01 14.27
CA ASN A 459 25.18 16.87 14.22
C ASN A 459 24.80 15.93 13.05
N TRP A 460 23.51 15.64 12.87
CA TRP A 460 22.99 14.82 11.79
C TRP A 460 23.25 15.47 10.41
N LEU A 461 23.03 16.76 10.24
CA LEU A 461 23.34 17.49 9.00
C LEU A 461 24.83 17.43 8.65
N LEU A 462 25.70 17.62 9.64
CA LEU A 462 27.15 17.56 9.45
C LEU A 462 27.64 16.13 9.16
N PHE A 463 27.04 15.13 9.81
CA PHE A 463 27.31 13.74 9.54
C PHE A 463 26.97 13.36 8.10
N LEU A 464 25.77 13.69 7.62
CA LEU A 464 25.37 13.42 6.24
C LEU A 464 26.28 14.14 5.25
N ARG A 465 26.64 15.40 5.53
CA ARG A 465 27.59 16.15 4.71
C ARG A 465 28.95 15.47 4.61
N SER A 466 29.50 14.98 5.72
CA SER A 466 30.83 14.34 5.74
C SER A 466 30.89 13.07 4.88
N HIS A 467 29.73 12.47 4.61
CA HIS A 467 29.59 11.31 3.74
C HIS A 467 29.03 11.63 2.34
N GLY A 468 28.84 12.94 2.02
CA GLY A 468 28.35 13.38 0.72
C GLY A 468 26.87 13.11 0.46
N PHE A 469 26.08 12.89 1.51
CA PHE A 469 24.63 12.70 1.42
C PHE A 469 23.90 13.99 1.67
N GLY A 470 22.78 14.20 1.00
CA GLY A 470 21.87 15.31 1.26
C GLY A 470 20.88 15.00 2.38
N ALA A 471 20.18 16.02 2.87
CA ALA A 471 19.34 15.97 4.06
C ALA A 471 17.99 16.65 3.87
N CYS A 472 16.92 16.04 4.42
CA CYS A 472 15.60 16.66 4.56
C CYS A 472 15.27 16.84 6.04
N LEU A 473 15.42 18.08 6.56
CA LEU A 473 15.05 18.43 7.93
C LEU A 473 13.56 18.80 7.96
N ALA A 474 12.75 17.85 8.44
CA ALA A 474 11.30 17.89 8.40
C ALA A 474 10.66 18.17 9.78
N ASP A 475 11.38 18.77 10.71
CA ASP A 475 10.88 19.15 12.02
C ASP A 475 9.59 19.99 11.93
N ASP A 476 8.68 19.83 12.88
CA ASP A 476 7.49 20.64 12.99
C ASP A 476 7.79 22.13 12.94
N MET A 477 6.82 22.92 12.47
CA MET A 477 6.98 24.37 12.44
C MET A 477 7.15 24.93 13.85
N GLY A 478 8.13 25.83 14.01
CA GLY A 478 8.45 26.43 15.29
C GLY A 478 9.51 25.71 16.14
N LEU A 479 10.02 24.53 15.69
CA LEU A 479 11.11 23.81 16.35
C LEU A 479 12.52 24.37 16.04
N GLY A 480 12.61 25.43 15.24
CA GLY A 480 13.86 26.15 15.00
C GLY A 480 14.73 25.53 13.90
N LYS A 481 14.15 25.13 12.77
CA LYS A 481 14.92 24.71 11.58
C LYS A 481 15.93 25.79 11.14
N THR A 482 15.53 27.06 11.14
CA THR A 482 16.39 28.18 10.75
C THR A 482 17.62 28.31 11.66
N ILE A 483 17.48 28.23 12.98
CA ILE A 483 18.60 28.34 13.91
C ILE A 483 19.55 27.14 13.78
N GLN A 484 19.06 25.96 13.55
CA GLN A 484 19.88 24.77 13.25
C GLN A 484 20.73 24.99 11.99
N MET A 485 20.13 25.54 10.93
CA MET A 485 20.85 25.86 9.69
C MET A 485 21.89 26.98 9.91
N ILE A 486 21.58 28.00 10.69
CA ILE A 486 22.54 29.08 11.01
C ILE A 486 23.73 28.50 11.78
N ALA A 487 23.50 27.65 12.76
CA ALA A 487 24.57 26.95 13.48
C ALA A 487 25.42 26.08 12.55
N TYR A 488 24.75 25.31 11.62
CA TYR A 488 25.45 24.56 10.59
C TYR A 488 26.34 25.46 9.71
N PHE A 489 25.86 26.57 9.21
CA PHE A 489 26.69 27.50 8.40
C PHE A 489 27.83 28.14 9.19
N THR A 490 27.61 28.45 10.46
CA THR A 490 28.68 28.95 11.36
C THR A 490 29.78 27.91 11.50
N TYR A 491 29.42 26.65 11.76
CA TYR A 491 30.40 25.57 11.86
C TYR A 491 31.20 25.39 10.54
N LEU A 492 30.54 25.47 9.39
CA LEU A 492 31.23 25.37 8.09
C LEU A 492 32.23 26.51 7.86
N LYS A 493 31.87 27.74 8.18
CA LYS A 493 32.74 28.90 8.00
C LYS A 493 34.04 28.77 8.79
N GLU A 494 33.99 28.18 9.98
CA GLU A 494 35.15 28.00 10.82
C GLU A 494 36.08 26.88 10.38
N HIS A 495 35.50 25.80 9.86
CA HIS A 495 36.24 24.60 9.48
C HIS A 495 36.60 24.54 7.99
N GLN A 496 36.00 25.40 7.15
CA GLN A 496 36.22 25.44 5.69
C GLN A 496 36.33 26.91 5.22
N GLN A 497 37.42 27.58 5.57
CA GLN A 497 37.60 29.05 5.37
C GLN A 497 37.56 29.48 3.90
N ASP A 498 37.98 28.63 2.94
CA ASP A 498 38.07 28.96 1.53
C ASP A 498 36.93 28.28 0.69
N ALA A 499 35.81 27.96 1.35
CA ALA A 499 34.70 27.29 0.66
C ALA A 499 33.90 28.28 -0.23
N ALA A 500 33.35 27.79 -1.31
CA ALA A 500 32.38 28.49 -2.14
C ALA A 500 31.18 28.99 -1.30
N PRO A 501 30.46 30.04 -1.71
CA PRO A 501 29.29 30.52 -0.99
C PRO A 501 28.19 29.46 -0.90
N SER A 502 27.35 29.55 0.14
CA SER A 502 26.14 28.75 0.29
C SER A 502 24.92 29.49 -0.25
N LEU A 503 23.99 28.78 -0.89
CA LEU A 503 22.77 29.34 -1.46
C LEU A 503 21.55 28.93 -0.62
N ILE A 504 20.77 29.91 -0.19
CA ILE A 504 19.47 29.68 0.46
C ILE A 504 18.37 30.17 -0.48
N ILE A 505 17.48 29.26 -0.88
CA ILE A 505 16.29 29.55 -1.68
C ILE A 505 15.07 29.46 -0.77
N ALA A 506 14.36 30.57 -0.61
CA ALA A 506 13.23 30.66 0.30
C ALA A 506 12.06 31.42 -0.33
N PRO A 507 10.82 31.28 0.18
CA PRO A 507 9.72 32.16 -0.21
C PRO A 507 10.06 33.64 0.06
N THR A 508 9.64 34.52 -0.84
CA THR A 508 9.94 35.97 -0.75
C THR A 508 9.58 36.56 0.61
N SER A 509 8.52 36.06 1.23
CA SER A 509 8.01 36.52 2.53
C SER A 509 8.93 36.23 3.73
N VAL A 510 9.82 35.24 3.62
CA VAL A 510 10.70 34.82 4.71
C VAL A 510 12.16 35.29 4.54
N LEU A 511 12.50 35.85 3.38
CA LEU A 511 13.86 36.36 3.13
C LEU A 511 14.31 37.38 4.18
N GLY A 512 13.43 38.30 4.63
CA GLY A 512 13.72 39.27 5.68
C GLY A 512 13.86 38.63 7.06
N ASN A 513 13.20 37.53 7.32
CA ASN A 513 13.38 36.78 8.56
C ASN A 513 14.76 36.10 8.59
N TRP A 514 15.18 35.47 7.48
CA TRP A 514 16.51 34.89 7.33
C TRP A 514 17.60 35.92 7.57
N GLN A 515 17.50 37.13 6.97
CA GLN A 515 18.46 38.16 7.18
C GLN A 515 18.58 38.53 8.65
N ARG A 516 17.46 38.82 9.33
CA ARG A 516 17.45 39.20 10.76
C ARG A 516 17.99 38.12 11.69
N GLU A 517 17.64 36.86 11.44
CA GLU A 517 18.13 35.73 12.25
C GLU A 517 19.63 35.49 12.03
N LEU A 518 20.13 35.59 10.79
CA LEU A 518 21.58 35.57 10.50
C LEU A 518 22.34 36.70 11.16
N GLU A 519 21.85 37.93 11.08
CA GLU A 519 22.44 39.12 11.78
C GLU A 519 22.44 38.91 13.30
N THR A 520 21.43 38.24 13.85
CA THR A 520 21.31 38.04 15.30
C THR A 520 22.22 36.92 15.79
N PHE A 521 22.21 35.75 15.16
CA PHE A 521 22.87 34.55 15.65
C PHE A 521 24.27 34.33 15.05
N ALA A 522 24.55 34.86 13.85
CA ALA A 522 25.82 34.70 13.16
C ALA A 522 26.27 35.98 12.47
N PRO A 523 26.49 37.10 13.22
CA PRO A 523 26.82 38.42 12.66
C PRO A 523 28.19 38.46 11.94
N HIS A 524 29.01 37.43 12.07
CA HIS A 524 30.31 37.28 11.43
C HIS A 524 30.19 36.73 9.98
N LEU A 525 29.02 36.20 9.60
CA LEU A 525 28.80 35.70 8.23
C LEU A 525 28.44 36.84 7.27
N ASN A 526 29.13 36.92 6.13
CA ASN A 526 28.84 37.88 5.09
C ASN A 526 27.64 37.38 4.25
N VAL A 527 26.48 38.02 4.40
CA VAL A 527 25.22 37.64 3.77
C VAL A 527 24.83 38.63 2.69
N ALA A 528 24.61 38.12 1.48
CA ALA A 528 24.09 38.88 0.35
C ALA A 528 22.66 38.50 -0.04
N LEU A 529 21.84 39.50 -0.39
CA LEU A 529 20.50 39.31 -0.86
C LEU A 529 20.43 39.42 -2.39
N HIS A 530 20.25 38.33 -3.07
CA HIS A 530 19.99 38.30 -4.54
C HIS A 530 18.50 38.44 -4.81
N TYR A 531 18.03 39.69 -4.77
CA TYR A 531 16.61 40.03 -4.94
C TYR A 531 16.43 41.46 -5.51
N GLY A 532 15.34 41.69 -6.23
CA GLY A 532 14.97 42.98 -6.79
C GLY A 532 15.48 43.23 -8.21
N PRO A 533 15.12 44.38 -8.84
CA PRO A 533 15.44 44.66 -10.24
C PRO A 533 16.92 45.01 -10.46
N SER A 534 17.64 45.47 -9.44
CA SER A 534 19.08 45.87 -9.51
C SER A 534 20.02 44.72 -9.12
N ARG A 535 19.56 43.47 -9.01
CA ARG A 535 20.39 42.32 -8.65
C ARG A 535 21.44 42.06 -9.74
N PRO A 536 22.65 41.59 -9.39
CA PRO A 536 23.70 41.22 -10.35
C PRO A 536 23.22 40.10 -11.31
N GLN A 537 23.53 40.24 -12.60
CA GLN A 537 23.22 39.27 -13.67
C GLN A 537 24.41 39.07 -14.58
N GLY A 538 24.42 37.97 -15.35
CA GLY A 538 25.46 37.64 -16.32
C GLY A 538 26.85 37.49 -15.68
N GLU A 539 27.86 38.01 -16.33
CA GLU A 539 29.27 37.94 -15.84
C GLU A 539 29.53 38.62 -14.50
N ASN A 540 28.70 39.55 -14.10
CA ASN A 540 28.82 40.25 -12.83
C ASN A 540 28.31 39.42 -11.64
N PHE A 541 27.55 38.33 -11.87
CA PHE A 541 26.98 37.48 -10.85
C PHE A 541 28.07 36.86 -9.98
N THR A 542 29.01 36.12 -10.57
CA THR A 542 30.06 35.40 -9.81
C THR A 542 30.94 36.39 -9.03
N LYS A 543 31.37 37.49 -9.67
CA LYS A 543 32.20 38.50 -9.02
C LYS A 543 31.52 39.17 -7.81
N ALA A 544 30.20 39.40 -7.90
CA ALA A 544 29.45 40.05 -6.82
C ALA A 544 29.38 39.20 -5.55
N TYR A 545 29.52 37.86 -5.66
CA TYR A 545 29.36 36.94 -4.53
C TYR A 545 30.64 36.19 -4.12
N GLU A 546 31.80 36.49 -4.72
CA GLU A 546 33.10 35.87 -4.42
C GLU A 546 33.50 35.95 -2.92
N SER A 547 33.17 37.06 -2.25
CA SER A 547 33.48 37.27 -0.85
C SER A 547 32.30 37.03 0.09
N THR A 548 31.25 36.40 -0.42
CA THR A 548 30.01 36.20 0.31
C THR A 548 29.97 34.79 0.88
N ASP A 549 29.53 34.60 2.13
CA ASP A 549 29.37 33.28 2.75
C ASP A 549 28.00 32.69 2.41
N ILE A 550 26.96 33.54 2.40
CA ILE A 550 25.57 33.09 2.14
C ILE A 550 24.89 34.03 1.15
N VAL A 551 24.33 33.46 0.09
CA VAL A 551 23.46 34.18 -0.85
C VAL A 551 22.00 33.77 -0.61
N LEU A 552 21.12 34.74 -0.32
CA LEU A 552 19.69 34.56 -0.14
C LEU A 552 18.96 34.88 -1.44
N THR A 553 18.11 34.00 -1.92
CA THR A 553 17.25 34.27 -3.10
C THR A 553 15.86 33.64 -2.96
N SER A 554 14.98 33.95 -3.91
CA SER A 554 13.61 33.42 -3.90
C SER A 554 13.38 32.33 -4.95
N TYR A 555 12.38 31.50 -4.72
CA TYR A 555 11.94 30.46 -5.67
C TYR A 555 11.62 31.01 -7.07
N GLY A 556 11.02 32.18 -7.18
CA GLY A 556 10.72 32.83 -8.49
C GLY A 556 11.99 33.16 -9.25
N LEU A 557 13.00 33.70 -8.56
CA LEU A 557 14.27 34.07 -9.19
C LEU A 557 15.13 32.86 -9.56
N SER A 558 15.00 31.73 -8.84
CA SER A 558 15.73 30.50 -9.17
C SER A 558 15.42 29.95 -10.56
N HIS A 559 14.26 30.31 -11.11
CA HIS A 559 13.94 29.99 -12.50
C HIS A 559 14.38 31.08 -13.47
N SER A 560 14.21 32.37 -13.10
CA SER A 560 14.57 33.48 -13.97
C SER A 560 16.07 33.59 -14.21
N ASP A 561 16.88 33.35 -13.18
CA ASP A 561 18.32 33.47 -13.16
C ASP A 561 18.99 32.09 -13.11
N ARG A 562 18.37 31.09 -13.75
CA ARG A 562 18.81 29.69 -13.73
C ARG A 562 20.23 29.51 -14.23
N ASP A 563 20.57 30.18 -15.33
CA ASP A 563 21.85 29.98 -16.01
C ASP A 563 23.01 30.47 -15.13
N GLU A 564 22.85 31.60 -14.44
CA GLU A 564 23.83 32.17 -13.50
C GLU A 564 23.96 31.26 -12.28
N LEU A 565 22.82 30.82 -11.69
CA LEU A 565 22.82 29.97 -10.51
C LEU A 565 23.38 28.57 -10.78
N THR A 566 23.24 28.07 -12.02
CA THR A 566 23.77 26.76 -12.42
C THR A 566 25.29 26.85 -12.74
N ALA A 567 25.73 27.96 -13.26
CA ALA A 567 27.15 28.18 -13.56
C ALA A 567 28.00 28.42 -12.30
N ALA A 568 27.43 28.94 -11.23
CA ALA A 568 28.11 29.15 -9.94
C ALA A 568 28.37 27.86 -9.18
N LYS A 569 29.49 27.82 -8.42
CA LYS A 569 29.80 26.72 -7.50
C LYS A 569 29.21 27.03 -6.12
N TRP A 570 28.45 26.09 -5.59
CA TRP A 570 27.82 26.24 -4.27
C TRP A 570 28.39 25.24 -3.27
N ASN A 571 28.71 25.72 -2.06
CA ASN A 571 29.10 24.83 -0.95
C ASN A 571 27.89 24.05 -0.44
N THR A 572 26.82 24.76 -0.06
CA THR A 572 25.55 24.16 0.37
C THR A 572 24.40 24.84 -0.36
N ILE A 573 23.41 24.05 -0.81
CA ILE A 573 22.14 24.57 -1.33
C ILE A 573 21.04 24.18 -0.35
N CYS A 574 20.44 25.20 0.28
CA CYS A 574 19.37 25.02 1.24
C CYS A 574 18.04 25.53 0.66
N LEU A 575 17.02 24.70 0.67
CA LEU A 575 15.64 25.07 0.34
C LEU A 575 14.84 25.27 1.61
N ASP A 576 14.32 26.45 1.87
CA ASP A 576 13.36 26.69 2.94
C ASP A 576 11.92 26.59 2.40
N GLU A 577 11.03 25.94 3.12
CA GLU A 577 9.68 25.56 2.68
C GLU A 577 9.75 24.76 1.37
N ALA A 578 10.49 23.64 1.39
CA ALA A 578 10.81 22.82 0.22
C ALA A 578 9.57 22.27 -0.52
N GLN A 579 8.38 22.28 0.09
CA GLN A 579 7.12 22.00 -0.60
C GLN A 579 6.87 22.91 -1.82
N ASN A 580 7.60 24.02 -1.99
CA ASN A 580 7.52 24.85 -3.19
C ASN A 580 8.05 24.15 -4.46
N ILE A 581 8.82 23.07 -4.33
CA ILE A 581 9.27 22.24 -5.46
C ILE A 581 8.51 20.91 -5.58
N LYS A 582 7.43 20.71 -4.83
CA LYS A 582 6.67 19.44 -4.77
C LYS A 582 6.19 18.93 -6.13
N ASN A 583 5.84 19.82 -7.06
CA ASN A 583 5.45 19.42 -8.40
C ASN A 583 6.69 19.30 -9.30
N ALA A 584 7.10 18.06 -9.58
CA ALA A 584 8.26 17.72 -10.39
C ALA A 584 8.24 18.28 -11.83
N HIS A 585 7.05 18.60 -12.35
CA HIS A 585 6.88 19.04 -13.74
C HIS A 585 6.99 20.56 -13.93
N THR A 586 6.96 21.34 -12.84
CA THR A 586 7.09 22.80 -12.95
C THR A 586 8.49 23.24 -13.41
N LYS A 587 8.56 24.34 -14.15
CA LYS A 587 9.83 24.93 -14.59
C LYS A 587 10.73 25.27 -13.40
N GLN A 588 10.16 25.80 -12.34
CA GLN A 588 10.84 26.12 -11.08
C GLN A 588 11.46 24.89 -10.42
N SER A 589 10.71 23.82 -10.23
CA SER A 589 11.20 22.58 -9.64
C SER A 589 12.33 21.95 -10.46
N ARG A 590 12.20 21.95 -11.80
CA ARG A 590 13.24 21.43 -12.69
C ARG A 590 14.53 22.27 -12.62
N ALA A 591 14.42 23.60 -12.57
CA ALA A 591 15.57 24.48 -12.47
C ALA A 591 16.35 24.23 -11.17
N ILE A 592 15.64 24.13 -10.03
CA ILE A 592 16.24 23.92 -8.71
C ILE A 592 16.91 22.54 -8.60
N ARG A 593 16.29 21.48 -9.09
CA ARG A 593 16.88 20.12 -9.09
C ARG A 593 18.09 19.95 -10.02
N GLN A 594 18.41 20.95 -10.85
CA GLN A 594 19.60 20.98 -11.70
C GLN A 594 20.79 21.72 -11.05
N LEU A 595 20.55 22.48 -9.99
CA LEU A 595 21.62 23.17 -9.27
C LEU A 595 22.59 22.15 -8.66
N LYS A 596 23.88 22.48 -8.65
CA LYS A 596 24.95 21.63 -8.11
C LYS A 596 25.60 22.30 -6.91
N GLY A 597 25.60 21.59 -5.79
CA GLY A 597 26.28 21.97 -4.56
C GLY A 597 26.93 20.75 -3.91
N GLN A 598 27.86 20.98 -2.97
CA GLN A 598 28.49 19.88 -2.23
C GLN A 598 27.52 19.24 -1.23
N HIS A 599 26.53 19.99 -0.73
CA HIS A 599 25.49 19.47 0.17
C HIS A 599 24.15 20.10 -0.17
N HIS A 600 23.11 19.26 -0.30
CA HIS A 600 21.75 19.68 -0.59
C HIS A 600 20.88 19.47 0.65
N ILE A 601 20.21 20.50 1.13
CA ILE A 601 19.37 20.46 2.31
C ILE A 601 17.98 20.99 1.97
N ALA A 602 16.95 20.23 2.31
CA ALA A 602 15.56 20.64 2.22
C ALA A 602 14.99 20.85 3.62
N LEU A 603 14.42 22.04 3.87
CA LEU A 603 13.68 22.34 5.10
C LEU A 603 12.18 22.36 4.79
N SER A 604 11.39 21.60 5.51
CA SER A 604 9.94 21.57 5.38
C SER A 604 9.30 21.21 6.71
N GLY A 605 8.15 21.77 7.04
CA GLY A 605 7.31 21.24 8.14
C GLY A 605 6.39 20.10 7.66
N THR A 606 6.23 19.98 6.33
CA THR A 606 5.36 19.00 5.68
C THR A 606 6.08 18.49 4.43
N PRO A 607 6.95 17.48 4.54
CA PRO A 607 7.72 16.98 3.39
C PRO A 607 6.82 16.32 2.32
N MET A 608 5.64 15.91 2.71
CA MET A 608 4.59 15.36 1.86
C MET A 608 3.23 15.92 2.32
N GLU A 609 2.50 16.56 1.42
CA GLU A 609 1.18 17.12 1.72
C GLU A 609 0.05 16.30 1.09
N ASN A 610 0.18 15.90 -0.19
CA ASN A 610 -0.92 15.39 -0.97
C ASN A 610 -0.62 14.12 -1.77
N ARG A 611 0.61 13.90 -2.25
CA ARG A 611 0.97 12.78 -3.14
C ARG A 611 2.39 12.30 -2.88
N LEU A 612 2.62 11.02 -3.07
CA LEU A 612 3.97 10.42 -2.99
C LEU A 612 4.95 11.02 -4.02
N THR A 613 4.46 11.49 -5.16
CA THR A 613 5.29 12.18 -6.16
C THR A 613 5.89 13.50 -5.66
N GLU A 614 5.30 14.12 -4.63
CA GLU A 614 5.85 15.33 -3.97
C GLU A 614 7.12 14.96 -3.19
N LEU A 615 7.09 13.84 -2.47
CA LEU A 615 8.25 13.28 -1.77
C LEU A 615 9.39 12.98 -2.75
N TRP A 616 9.08 12.33 -3.88
CA TRP A 616 10.08 12.08 -4.91
C TRP A 616 10.78 13.35 -5.39
N SER A 617 10.05 14.43 -5.61
CA SER A 617 10.62 15.69 -6.07
C SER A 617 11.60 16.31 -5.07
N ILE A 618 11.32 16.22 -3.77
CA ILE A 618 12.20 16.68 -2.70
C ILE A 618 13.44 15.78 -2.63
N PHE A 619 13.26 14.46 -2.68
CA PHE A 619 14.37 13.51 -2.60
C PHE A 619 15.28 13.54 -3.84
N ASP A 620 14.74 13.81 -5.05
CA ASP A 620 15.55 14.01 -6.25
C ASP A 620 16.38 15.31 -6.21
N PHE A 621 15.97 16.29 -5.40
CA PHE A 621 16.81 17.44 -5.07
C PHE A 621 17.85 17.08 -4.00
N VAL A 622 17.46 16.43 -2.92
CA VAL A 622 18.33 16.10 -1.77
C VAL A 622 19.39 15.07 -2.16
N ASN A 623 18.97 13.96 -2.74
CA ASN A 623 19.82 12.83 -3.16
C ASN A 623 19.41 12.39 -4.57
N LYS A 624 19.99 13.05 -5.57
CA LYS A 624 19.61 12.86 -6.96
C LYS A 624 19.73 11.39 -7.40
N GLY A 625 18.64 10.89 -8.03
CA GLY A 625 18.61 9.52 -8.55
C GLY A 625 18.38 8.41 -7.51
N TYR A 626 18.45 8.69 -6.21
CA TYR A 626 18.32 7.70 -5.14
C TYR A 626 17.01 6.90 -5.19
N LEU A 627 15.89 7.57 -5.43
CA LEU A 627 14.59 6.92 -5.60
C LEU A 627 14.26 6.52 -7.06
N GLY A 628 15.28 6.52 -7.94
CA GLY A 628 15.13 6.22 -9.34
C GLY A 628 14.43 7.32 -10.14
N SER A 629 14.09 7.05 -11.40
CA SER A 629 13.33 7.99 -12.24
C SER A 629 11.90 8.16 -11.73
N LEU A 630 11.26 9.31 -12.02
CA LEU A 630 9.86 9.55 -11.65
C LEU A 630 8.91 8.45 -12.17
N THR A 631 9.16 7.95 -13.38
CA THR A 631 8.35 6.88 -13.98
C THR A 631 8.53 5.55 -13.25
N SER A 632 9.76 5.20 -12.86
CA SER A 632 10.06 4.02 -12.07
C SER A 632 9.43 4.13 -10.67
N PHE A 633 9.62 5.26 -10.00
CA PHE A 633 9.02 5.54 -8.68
C PHE A 633 7.50 5.45 -8.71
N HIS A 634 6.87 5.97 -9.78
CA HIS A 634 5.42 5.91 -9.94
C HIS A 634 4.90 4.46 -10.06
N LYS A 635 5.54 3.64 -10.88
CA LYS A 635 5.16 2.22 -11.03
C LYS A 635 5.37 1.43 -9.75
N LYS A 636 6.46 1.68 -9.05
CA LYS A 636 6.91 0.89 -7.93
C LYS A 636 6.27 1.24 -6.61
N PHE A 637 6.08 2.53 -6.33
CA PHE A 637 5.57 3.01 -5.05
C PHE A 637 4.22 3.71 -5.18
N VAL A 638 4.06 4.64 -6.16
CA VAL A 638 2.84 5.45 -6.21
C VAL A 638 1.60 4.60 -6.51
N LEU A 639 1.63 3.81 -7.58
CA LEU A 639 0.47 2.97 -7.95
C LEU A 639 0.12 1.93 -6.88
N PRO A 640 1.08 1.09 -6.38
CA PRO A 640 0.76 0.08 -5.37
C PRO A 640 0.28 0.68 -4.04
N ILE A 641 0.85 1.83 -3.62
CA ILE A 641 0.50 2.46 -2.35
C ILE A 641 -0.81 3.26 -2.46
N GLU A 642 -0.96 4.13 -3.47
CA GLU A 642 -2.13 5.02 -3.58
C GLU A 642 -3.39 4.28 -4.07
N LYS A 643 -3.24 3.26 -4.93
CA LYS A 643 -4.35 2.49 -5.48
C LYS A 643 -4.65 1.21 -4.71
N ASP A 644 -3.60 0.39 -4.46
CA ASP A 644 -3.75 -0.97 -3.95
C ASP A 644 -3.50 -1.06 -2.43
N ARG A 645 -3.01 0.02 -1.79
CA ARG A 645 -2.70 0.14 -0.34
C ARG A 645 -1.77 -0.94 0.19
N GLU A 646 -0.75 -1.30 -0.59
CA GLU A 646 0.23 -2.31 -0.21
C GLU A 646 1.10 -1.85 0.98
N GLU A 647 0.86 -2.38 2.17
CA GLU A 647 1.61 -2.05 3.39
C GLU A 647 3.11 -2.35 3.27
N LYS A 648 3.47 -3.45 2.60
CA LYS A 648 4.88 -3.80 2.35
C LYS A 648 5.62 -2.69 1.57
N ARG A 649 4.98 -2.08 0.58
CA ARG A 649 5.58 -0.98 -0.20
C ARG A 649 5.70 0.30 0.61
N ILE A 650 4.77 0.53 1.53
CA ILE A 650 4.84 1.67 2.47
C ILE A 650 6.07 1.51 3.37
N GLN A 651 6.24 0.35 4.00
CA GLN A 651 7.38 0.05 4.88
C GLN A 651 8.71 0.16 4.13
N GLN A 652 8.81 -0.38 2.92
CA GLN A 652 10.01 -0.26 2.09
C GLN A 652 10.35 1.21 1.79
N LEU A 653 9.37 2.01 1.42
CA LEU A 653 9.60 3.44 1.16
C LEU A 653 10.05 4.17 2.43
N GLN A 654 9.42 3.88 3.57
CA GLN A 654 9.80 4.47 4.86
C GLN A 654 11.23 4.13 5.24
N GLN A 655 11.67 2.88 5.08
CA GLN A 655 13.06 2.46 5.33
C GLN A 655 14.05 3.20 4.44
N LEU A 656 13.74 3.37 3.15
CA LEU A 656 14.60 4.08 2.20
C LEU A 656 14.75 5.56 2.53
N ILE A 657 13.71 6.23 3.00
CA ILE A 657 13.75 7.68 3.26
C ILE A 657 14.25 8.03 4.66
N LYS A 658 14.06 7.13 5.65
CA LYS A 658 14.38 7.35 7.07
C LYS A 658 15.80 7.90 7.32
N PRO A 659 16.88 7.38 6.70
CA PRO A 659 18.23 7.90 6.95
C PRO A 659 18.44 9.36 6.58
N PHE A 660 17.69 9.86 5.59
CA PHE A 660 17.86 11.18 4.99
C PHE A 660 16.74 12.16 5.33
N LEU A 661 15.80 11.74 6.19
CA LEU A 661 14.66 12.54 6.65
C LEU A 661 14.60 12.55 8.18
N LEU A 662 14.90 13.68 8.78
CA LEU A 662 14.74 13.88 10.22
C LEU A 662 13.46 14.67 10.49
N ARG A 663 12.47 14.01 11.11
CA ARG A 663 11.19 14.61 11.47
C ARG A 663 10.93 14.45 12.96
N ARG A 664 10.77 15.58 13.65
CA ARG A 664 10.38 15.62 15.06
C ARG A 664 9.13 16.46 15.20
N THR A 665 8.26 16.04 16.09
CA THR A 665 7.02 16.74 16.41
C THR A 665 7.16 17.50 17.74
N LYS A 666 6.26 18.44 18.01
CA LYS A 666 6.23 19.16 19.29
C LYS A 666 5.83 18.27 20.47
N GLN A 667 5.28 17.09 20.21
CA GLN A 667 4.83 16.11 21.21
C GLN A 667 5.89 15.08 21.57
N ASP A 668 6.98 14.99 20.80
CA ASP A 668 8.04 14.03 21.04
C ASP A 668 8.76 14.33 22.36
N GLU A 669 8.98 13.31 23.17
CA GLU A 669 9.64 13.41 24.49
C GLU A 669 11.03 14.02 24.39
N GLU A 670 11.78 13.72 23.32
CA GLU A 670 13.11 14.27 23.08
C GLU A 670 13.11 15.79 22.86
N VAL A 671 11.99 16.36 22.39
CA VAL A 671 11.83 17.77 22.11
C VAL A 671 11.58 18.56 23.39
N ALA A 672 10.95 17.94 24.39
CA ALA A 672 10.70 18.44 25.76
C ALA A 672 10.42 19.97 25.83
N LEU A 673 9.51 20.45 24.98
CA LEU A 673 9.12 21.85 24.94
C LEU A 673 8.15 22.12 26.08
N ASN A 674 8.55 23.00 27.02
CA ASN A 674 7.60 23.59 27.96
C ASN A 674 6.72 24.64 27.24
N LEU A 675 5.97 24.21 26.23
CA LEU A 675 4.92 25.02 25.62
C LEU A 675 3.70 25.02 26.53
N PRO A 676 2.98 26.14 26.64
CA PRO A 676 1.67 26.13 27.31
C PRO A 676 0.71 25.23 26.60
N GLU A 677 -0.34 24.77 27.28
CA GLU A 677 -1.38 23.98 26.68
C GLU A 677 -2.04 24.69 25.48
N LYS A 678 -2.49 23.90 24.52
CA LYS A 678 -3.26 24.33 23.36
C LYS A 678 -4.62 23.64 23.39
N LEU A 679 -5.71 24.42 23.39
CA LEU A 679 -7.06 23.91 23.24
C LEU A 679 -7.56 24.22 21.83
N GLU A 680 -8.07 23.22 21.14
CA GLU A 680 -8.76 23.38 19.85
C GLU A 680 -10.25 23.10 20.03
N GLU A 681 -11.07 24.07 19.70
CA GLU A 681 -12.50 24.02 19.83
C GLU A 681 -13.18 24.19 18.47
N LYS A 682 -14.15 23.32 18.18
CA LYS A 682 -14.97 23.37 16.98
C LYS A 682 -16.28 24.08 17.30
N GLU A 683 -16.52 25.19 16.62
CA GLU A 683 -17.74 25.97 16.75
C GLU A 683 -18.70 25.62 15.62
N PHE A 684 -19.69 24.80 15.93
CA PHE A 684 -20.71 24.39 14.96
C PHE A 684 -21.83 25.44 14.90
N ILE A 685 -22.05 26.03 13.71
CA ILE A 685 -22.94 27.19 13.51
C ILE A 685 -23.92 26.87 12.39
N PRO A 686 -25.25 27.02 12.60
CA PRO A 686 -26.22 26.77 11.54
C PRO A 686 -26.18 27.85 10.45
N LEU A 687 -26.71 27.53 9.27
CA LEU A 687 -26.95 28.52 8.21
C LEU A 687 -28.15 29.44 8.56
N SER A 688 -28.10 30.72 8.13
CA SER A 688 -29.33 31.54 8.08
C SER A 688 -30.28 31.04 6.98
N ALA A 689 -31.56 31.32 7.09
CA ALA A 689 -32.57 30.93 6.09
C ALA A 689 -32.19 31.39 4.65
N GLU A 690 -31.58 32.57 4.54
CA GLU A 690 -31.08 33.10 3.27
C GLU A 690 -29.91 32.25 2.74
N GLN A 691 -28.96 31.93 3.59
CA GLN A 691 -27.82 31.10 3.21
C GLN A 691 -28.24 29.70 2.78
N ALA A 692 -29.20 29.07 3.50
CA ALA A 692 -29.74 27.76 3.17
C ALA A 692 -30.41 27.75 1.78
N SER A 693 -31.26 28.75 1.50
CA SER A 693 -31.92 28.89 0.21
C SER A 693 -30.93 29.09 -0.95
N LEU A 694 -29.91 29.93 -0.78
CA LEU A 694 -28.88 30.17 -1.80
C LEU A 694 -28.00 28.91 -2.02
N TYR A 695 -27.75 28.18 -0.96
CA TYR A 695 -26.95 26.93 -0.98
C TYR A 695 -27.71 25.86 -1.80
N GLU A 696 -28.95 25.57 -1.45
CA GLU A 696 -29.81 24.61 -2.16
C GLU A 696 -29.98 24.94 -3.63
N GLN A 697 -30.25 26.22 -3.92
CA GLN A 697 -30.40 26.69 -5.29
C GLN A 697 -29.14 26.47 -6.11
N LEU A 698 -27.97 26.81 -5.56
CA LEU A 698 -26.67 26.63 -6.24
C LEU A 698 -26.38 25.16 -6.51
N VAL A 699 -26.65 24.27 -5.53
CA VAL A 699 -26.49 22.83 -5.70
C VAL A 699 -27.38 22.33 -6.82
N LYS A 700 -28.67 22.62 -6.77
CA LYS A 700 -29.65 22.20 -7.78
C LYS A 700 -29.27 22.67 -9.19
N ASP A 701 -29.02 23.97 -9.37
CA ASP A 701 -28.66 24.56 -10.66
C ASP A 701 -27.39 23.93 -11.24
N THR A 702 -26.43 23.62 -10.36
CA THR A 702 -25.17 23.02 -10.80
C THR A 702 -25.33 21.57 -11.24
N PHE A 703 -26.11 20.75 -10.52
CA PHE A 703 -26.36 19.36 -10.90
C PHE A 703 -27.18 19.24 -12.19
N GLU A 704 -28.16 20.11 -12.39
CA GLU A 704 -28.91 20.19 -13.65
C GLU A 704 -28.00 20.49 -14.86
N HIS A 705 -27.05 21.40 -14.70
CA HIS A 705 -26.02 21.69 -15.73
C HIS A 705 -25.02 20.57 -15.92
N MET A 706 -24.66 19.89 -14.86
CA MET A 706 -23.60 18.84 -14.85
C MET A 706 -24.04 17.57 -15.60
N ALA A 707 -25.35 17.29 -15.69
CA ALA A 707 -25.90 16.12 -16.38
C ALA A 707 -25.55 16.08 -17.89
N SER A 708 -25.22 17.23 -18.50
CA SER A 708 -24.87 17.35 -19.91
C SER A 708 -23.34 17.38 -20.20
N LEU A 709 -22.49 17.32 -19.18
CA LEU A 709 -21.05 17.59 -19.30
C LEU A 709 -20.19 16.38 -18.98
N THR A 710 -19.05 16.26 -19.66
CA THR A 710 -18.11 15.16 -19.47
C THR A 710 -16.68 15.65 -19.26
N GLY A 711 -15.85 14.83 -18.61
CA GLY A 711 -14.41 15.03 -18.50
C GLY A 711 -13.97 16.31 -17.78
N MET A 712 -13.13 17.12 -18.43
CA MET A 712 -12.49 18.30 -17.82
C MET A 712 -13.49 19.42 -17.49
N GLN A 713 -14.58 19.56 -18.26
CA GLN A 713 -15.60 20.57 -18.02
C GLN A 713 -16.37 20.28 -16.73
N ARG A 714 -16.71 19.00 -16.48
CA ARG A 714 -17.34 18.54 -15.24
C ARG A 714 -16.46 18.88 -14.02
N LYS A 715 -15.15 18.59 -14.10
CA LYS A 715 -14.20 18.89 -13.02
C LYS A 715 -14.13 20.39 -12.70
N ALA A 716 -14.10 21.24 -13.72
CA ALA A 716 -14.05 22.69 -13.54
C ALA A 716 -15.33 23.24 -12.86
N ILE A 717 -16.50 22.72 -13.19
CA ILE A 717 -17.77 23.13 -12.58
C ILE A 717 -17.83 22.69 -11.11
N ILE A 718 -17.42 21.46 -10.79
CA ILE A 718 -17.37 20.97 -9.40
C ILE A 718 -16.49 21.87 -8.53
N LEU A 719 -15.28 22.20 -9.01
CA LEU A 719 -14.37 23.10 -8.27
C LEU A 719 -14.92 24.51 -8.12
N SER A 720 -15.61 25.03 -9.15
CA SER A 720 -16.29 26.33 -9.09
C SER A 720 -17.43 26.32 -8.07
N MET A 721 -18.26 25.27 -8.07
CA MET A 721 -19.36 25.09 -7.11
C MET A 721 -18.84 25.07 -5.68
N LEU A 722 -17.79 24.29 -5.41
CA LEU A 722 -17.14 24.22 -4.11
C LEU A 722 -16.74 25.61 -3.56
N GLY A 723 -16.06 26.40 -4.40
CA GLY A 723 -15.69 27.77 -4.01
C GLY A 723 -16.88 28.66 -3.69
N ARG A 724 -17.97 28.55 -4.46
CA ARG A 724 -19.19 29.31 -4.26
C ARG A 724 -19.98 28.85 -3.02
N LEU A 725 -20.06 27.53 -2.76
CA LEU A 725 -20.71 27.00 -1.56
C LEU A 725 -19.99 27.49 -0.30
N LYS A 726 -18.65 27.49 -0.27
CA LYS A 726 -17.90 28.05 0.86
C LYS A 726 -18.17 29.54 1.05
N GLN A 727 -18.24 30.32 -0.03
CA GLN A 727 -18.60 31.73 0.06
C GLN A 727 -19.98 31.94 0.67
N ILE A 728 -20.95 31.07 0.35
CA ILE A 728 -22.30 31.10 0.95
C ILE A 728 -22.21 30.74 2.43
N CYS A 729 -21.46 29.73 2.82
CA CYS A 729 -21.23 29.34 4.22
C CYS A 729 -20.62 30.47 5.04
N ASP A 730 -19.71 31.25 4.47
CA ASP A 730 -19.10 32.41 5.15
C ASP A 730 -20.08 33.57 5.29
N HIS A 731 -20.63 34.04 4.17
CA HIS A 731 -21.57 35.16 4.18
C HIS A 731 -22.31 35.29 2.82
N PRO A 732 -23.67 35.54 2.81
CA PRO A 732 -24.44 35.71 1.56
C PRO A 732 -23.90 36.81 0.65
N ALA A 733 -23.53 37.96 1.21
CA ALA A 733 -23.00 39.08 0.45
C ALA A 733 -21.71 38.80 -0.30
N LEU A 734 -20.89 37.86 0.21
CA LEU A 734 -19.68 37.42 -0.47
C LEU A 734 -19.99 36.69 -1.80
N TYR A 735 -20.96 35.78 -1.77
CA TYR A 735 -21.46 35.08 -2.97
C TYR A 735 -22.17 36.01 -3.96
N LEU A 736 -23.04 36.89 -3.45
CA LEU A 736 -23.83 37.85 -4.25
C LEU A 736 -22.98 39.02 -4.73
N LYS A 737 -21.71 39.14 -4.30
CA LYS A 737 -20.78 40.27 -4.60
C LYS A 737 -21.36 41.63 -4.23
N GLU A 738 -22.10 41.71 -3.13
CA GLU A 738 -22.65 42.92 -2.63
C GLU A 738 -21.59 43.75 -1.88
N SER A 739 -21.42 45.00 -2.28
CA SER A 739 -20.54 45.94 -1.59
C SER A 739 -21.38 46.89 -0.74
N GLY A 740 -21.25 46.82 0.58
CA GLY A 740 -21.98 47.74 1.50
C GLY A 740 -21.44 47.67 2.91
N THR A 741 -21.56 48.76 3.65
CA THR A 741 -21.08 48.94 5.02
C THR A 741 -22.21 48.89 6.06
N ASP A 742 -23.41 48.44 5.71
CA ASP A 742 -24.61 48.52 6.54
C ASP A 742 -24.62 47.44 7.66
N VAL A 743 -25.08 47.80 8.88
CA VAL A 743 -25.22 46.87 10.02
C VAL A 743 -26.19 45.72 9.70
N LYS A 744 -27.13 45.92 8.78
CA LYS A 744 -28.04 44.88 8.30
C LYS A 744 -27.33 43.73 7.58
N LEU A 745 -26.17 44.00 6.96
CA LEU A 745 -25.32 42.97 6.33
C LEU A 745 -24.80 41.95 7.35
N LEU A 746 -24.45 42.41 8.55
CA LEU A 746 -23.81 41.55 9.58
C LEU A 746 -24.76 40.49 10.12
N LYS A 747 -26.08 40.77 10.15
CA LYS A 747 -27.11 39.84 10.65
C LYS A 747 -27.58 38.76 9.63
N ARG A 748 -26.98 38.74 8.44
CA ARG A 748 -27.30 37.76 7.40
C ARG A 748 -26.52 36.44 7.55
N SER A 749 -25.50 36.40 8.42
CA SER A 749 -24.68 35.21 8.70
C SER A 749 -24.53 34.98 10.20
N LEU A 750 -25.01 33.86 10.68
CA LEU A 750 -24.82 33.46 12.09
C LEU A 750 -23.36 33.23 12.46
N LYS A 751 -22.56 32.87 11.47
CA LYS A 751 -21.08 32.72 11.60
C LYS A 751 -20.43 34.08 11.93
N MET A 752 -20.92 35.15 11.33
CA MET A 752 -20.45 36.52 11.63
C MET A 752 -20.91 37.00 13.02
N ASP A 753 -22.13 36.65 13.44
CA ASP A 753 -22.62 36.95 14.78
C ASP A 753 -21.80 36.23 15.84
N LYS A 754 -21.49 34.94 15.65
CA LYS A 754 -20.63 34.17 16.55
C LYS A 754 -19.22 34.73 16.64
N LEU A 755 -18.64 35.17 15.51
CA LEU A 755 -17.36 35.85 15.50
C LEU A 755 -17.40 37.15 16.33
N ALA A 756 -18.48 37.94 16.22
CA ALA A 756 -18.65 39.15 17.00
C ALA A 756 -18.67 38.86 18.53
N GLU A 757 -19.36 37.80 18.94
CA GLU A 757 -19.36 37.35 20.35
C GLU A 757 -17.97 36.97 20.84
N LEU A 758 -17.23 36.16 20.06
CA LEU A 758 -15.85 35.78 20.41
C LEU A 758 -14.93 36.98 20.51
N LEU A 759 -14.97 37.88 19.52
CA LEU A 759 -14.15 39.08 19.51
C LEU A 759 -14.45 39.98 20.70
N LYS A 760 -15.72 40.13 21.12
CA LYS A 760 -16.12 40.88 22.30
C LYS A 760 -15.53 40.27 23.57
N ALA A 761 -15.64 38.96 23.75
CA ALA A 761 -15.08 38.25 24.90
C ALA A 761 -13.55 38.42 25.00
N ILE A 762 -12.84 38.23 23.87
CA ILE A 762 -11.39 38.38 23.78
C ILE A 762 -10.96 39.81 24.08
N HIS A 763 -11.67 40.83 23.58
CA HIS A 763 -11.36 42.24 23.81
C HIS A 763 -11.59 42.62 25.26
N GLU A 764 -12.68 42.16 25.90
CA GLU A 764 -12.97 42.39 27.31
C GLU A 764 -11.90 41.79 28.26
N GLN A 765 -11.27 40.66 27.84
CA GLN A 765 -10.17 40.02 28.58
C GLN A 765 -8.82 40.68 28.31
N GLY A 766 -8.74 41.63 27.38
CA GLY A 766 -7.48 42.31 27.00
C GLY A 766 -6.49 41.37 26.29
N GLU A 767 -7.03 40.33 25.65
CA GLU A 767 -6.26 39.32 24.97
C GLU A 767 -6.09 39.64 23.46
N SER A 768 -5.17 38.95 22.80
CA SER A 768 -4.86 39.21 21.39
C SER A 768 -5.23 38.03 20.53
N CYS A 769 -5.83 38.29 19.36
CA CYS A 769 -6.26 37.25 18.46
C CYS A 769 -5.74 37.43 17.03
N LEU A 770 -5.59 36.28 16.35
CA LEU A 770 -5.38 36.16 14.91
C LEU A 770 -6.67 35.61 14.27
N ILE A 771 -7.12 36.22 13.18
CA ILE A 771 -8.29 35.76 12.43
C ILE A 771 -7.82 35.40 11.03
N PHE A 772 -7.97 34.15 10.66
CA PHE A 772 -7.61 33.63 9.35
C PHE A 772 -8.85 33.46 8.46
N THR A 773 -8.77 33.95 7.22
CA THR A 773 -9.79 33.72 6.17
C THR A 773 -9.15 33.53 4.79
N GLN A 774 -9.83 32.80 3.91
CA GLN A 774 -9.40 32.56 2.53
C GLN A 774 -9.68 33.76 1.61
N TYR A 775 -10.79 34.47 1.87
CA TYR A 775 -11.33 35.48 0.98
C TYR A 775 -10.95 36.90 1.46
N ILE A 776 -10.34 37.69 0.57
CA ILE A 776 -9.95 39.07 0.86
C ILE A 776 -11.17 39.92 1.22
N GLU A 777 -12.26 39.78 0.49
CA GLU A 777 -13.51 40.47 0.73
C GLU A 777 -14.08 40.12 2.11
N MET A 778 -14.01 38.85 2.53
CA MET A 778 -14.43 38.43 3.86
C MET A 778 -13.53 39.07 4.94
N GLY A 779 -12.23 39.12 4.74
CA GLY A 779 -11.30 39.81 5.64
C GLY A 779 -11.62 41.29 5.78
N ASN A 780 -12.02 41.96 4.70
CA ASN A 780 -12.50 43.36 4.72
C ASN A 780 -13.80 43.51 5.50
N MET A 781 -14.76 42.57 5.36
CA MET A 781 -16.01 42.58 6.13
C MET A 781 -15.74 42.40 7.64
N ILE A 782 -14.88 41.43 8.00
CA ILE A 782 -14.47 41.21 9.40
C ILE A 782 -13.79 42.45 9.96
N LYS A 783 -12.91 43.13 9.19
CA LYS A 783 -12.25 44.34 9.56
C LYS A 783 -13.30 45.44 9.87
N GLN A 784 -14.23 45.67 9.01
CA GLN A 784 -15.30 46.64 9.19
C GLN A 784 -16.16 46.35 10.42
N LEU A 785 -16.48 45.08 10.68
CA LEU A 785 -17.18 44.64 11.87
C LEU A 785 -16.41 45.02 13.12
N ALA A 786 -15.16 44.61 13.22
CA ALA A 786 -14.35 44.86 14.41
C ALA A 786 -14.05 46.36 14.64
N GLU A 787 -13.78 47.14 13.57
CA GLU A 787 -13.60 48.58 13.65
C GLU A 787 -14.88 49.32 14.20
N LYS A 788 -16.03 48.80 13.80
CA LYS A 788 -17.32 49.35 14.22
C LYS A 788 -17.65 48.98 15.67
N MET A 789 -17.29 47.76 16.09
CA MET A 789 -17.51 47.30 17.48
C MET A 789 -16.63 47.98 18.50
N PHE A 790 -15.36 48.19 18.18
CA PHE A 790 -14.34 48.66 19.15
C PHE A 790 -13.92 50.11 18.94
N GLY A 791 -14.27 50.74 17.82
CA GLY A 791 -13.91 52.13 17.50
C GLY A 791 -12.42 52.33 17.23
N GLU A 792 -11.68 51.23 17.03
CA GLU A 792 -10.22 51.23 16.80
C GLU A 792 -9.88 50.66 15.40
N PRO A 793 -8.84 51.20 14.74
CA PRO A 793 -8.46 50.69 13.41
C PRO A 793 -7.88 49.27 13.50
N VAL A 794 -8.50 48.31 12.81
CA VAL A 794 -8.06 46.93 12.75
C VAL A 794 -7.17 46.70 11.53
N GLN A 795 -6.13 45.91 11.71
CA GLN A 795 -5.13 45.65 10.67
C GLN A 795 -5.45 44.34 9.92
N PHE A 796 -5.28 44.41 8.60
CA PHE A 796 -5.49 43.23 7.73
C PHE A 796 -4.24 42.96 6.88
N LEU A 797 -3.56 41.85 7.16
CA LEU A 797 -2.38 41.40 6.44
C LEU A 797 -2.78 40.49 5.30
N ASN A 798 -2.63 40.97 4.08
CA ASN A 798 -2.92 40.25 2.85
C ASN A 798 -1.77 40.36 1.83
N GLY A 799 -1.91 39.69 0.66
CA GLY A 799 -0.89 39.60 -0.37
C GLY A 799 -0.57 40.92 -1.10
N SER A 800 -1.36 41.98 -0.97
CA SER A 800 -1.16 43.26 -1.64
C SER A 800 -0.18 44.19 -0.91
N LEU A 801 0.17 43.90 0.34
CA LEU A 801 1.05 44.72 1.16
C LEU A 801 2.52 44.59 0.76
N SER A 802 3.25 45.69 0.77
CA SER A 802 4.70 45.69 0.60
C SER A 802 5.40 44.90 1.72
N LYS A 803 6.60 44.41 1.48
CA LYS A 803 7.42 43.74 2.50
C LYS A 803 7.61 44.60 3.74
N HIS A 804 7.96 45.88 3.54
CA HIS A 804 8.19 46.86 4.61
C HIS A 804 6.96 47.08 5.48
N ASP A 805 5.77 47.24 4.87
CA ASP A 805 4.53 47.48 5.63
C ASP A 805 4.10 46.24 6.40
N ARG A 806 4.32 45.06 5.83
CA ARG A 806 4.06 43.75 6.49
C ARG A 806 4.94 43.60 7.73
N ASP A 807 6.26 43.83 7.62
CA ASP A 807 7.20 43.69 8.72
C ASP A 807 6.88 44.68 9.83
N LYS A 808 6.56 45.92 9.49
CA LYS A 808 6.17 46.96 10.43
C LYS A 808 4.85 46.62 11.17
N MET A 809 3.88 45.99 10.45
CA MET A 809 2.62 45.55 11.03
C MET A 809 2.82 44.43 12.04
N VAL A 810 3.62 43.42 11.70
CA VAL A 810 3.98 42.28 12.58
C VAL A 810 4.71 42.82 13.85
N GLU A 811 5.68 43.70 13.68
CA GLU A 811 6.42 44.30 14.81
C GLU A 811 5.48 45.05 15.77
N ARG A 812 4.56 45.83 15.23
CA ARG A 812 3.56 46.57 16.02
C ARG A 812 2.61 45.61 16.76
N PHE A 813 2.21 44.49 16.14
CA PHE A 813 1.40 43.50 16.81
C PHE A 813 2.17 42.80 17.93
N GLN A 814 3.41 42.41 17.71
CA GLN A 814 4.26 41.80 18.75
C GLN A 814 4.49 42.70 19.94
N LYS A 815 4.55 44.05 19.70
CA LYS A 815 4.62 45.07 20.75
C LYS A 815 3.25 45.39 21.37
N LYS A 816 2.19 44.63 21.06
CA LYS A 816 0.81 44.81 21.54
C LYS A 816 0.26 46.25 21.35
N LYS A 817 0.57 46.87 20.20
CA LYS A 817 0.01 48.16 19.83
C LYS A 817 -1.45 48.05 19.33
N PHE A 818 -1.87 46.89 19.03
CA PHE A 818 -3.25 46.50 18.70
C PHE A 818 -3.43 45.01 18.99
N ASN A 819 -4.66 44.55 19.31
CA ASN A 819 -4.92 43.20 19.78
C ASN A 819 -5.54 42.27 18.71
N ILE A 820 -6.10 42.81 17.64
CA ILE A 820 -6.76 42.04 16.57
C ILE A 820 -5.96 42.17 15.28
N LEU A 821 -5.53 41.04 14.73
CA LEU A 821 -4.86 40.99 13.43
C LEU A 821 -5.57 39.99 12.54
N ILE A 822 -6.10 40.49 11.42
CA ILE A 822 -6.71 39.63 10.36
C ILE A 822 -5.63 39.25 9.36
N LEU A 823 -5.64 38.00 8.91
CA LEU A 823 -4.67 37.48 7.95
C LEU A 823 -5.39 36.71 6.83
N SER A 824 -4.99 36.97 5.59
CA SER A 824 -5.33 35.99 4.54
C SER A 824 -4.45 34.74 4.71
N LEU A 825 -5.06 33.56 4.58
CA LEU A 825 -4.34 32.29 4.77
C LEU A 825 -3.06 32.17 3.92
N LYS A 826 -3.07 32.65 2.69
CA LYS A 826 -1.89 32.67 1.82
C LYS A 826 -0.78 33.61 2.33
N ALA A 827 -1.14 34.73 2.92
CA ALA A 827 -0.17 35.69 3.48
C ALA A 827 0.29 35.27 4.90
N GLY A 828 -0.57 34.64 5.67
CA GLY A 828 -0.28 34.10 7.01
C GLY A 828 0.54 32.80 7.00
N GLY A 829 0.52 32.05 5.89
CA GLY A 829 1.21 30.77 5.74
C GLY A 829 2.73 30.83 5.68
N THR A 830 3.37 32.01 5.79
CA THR A 830 4.80 32.16 5.52
C THR A 830 5.55 32.76 6.71
N GLY A 831 6.29 31.94 7.46
CA GLY A 831 7.42 32.32 8.34
C GLY A 831 7.23 33.38 9.40
N LEU A 832 6.02 33.90 9.61
CA LEU A 832 5.77 34.99 10.56
C LEU A 832 5.86 34.49 12.02
N ASN A 833 6.34 35.32 12.94
CA ASN A 833 6.30 35.09 14.37
C ASN A 833 5.21 35.98 15.00
N LEU A 834 4.14 35.35 15.52
CA LEU A 834 2.97 36.06 16.06
C LEU A 834 2.61 35.56 17.48
N THR A 835 3.62 35.27 18.30
CA THR A 835 3.46 34.74 19.68
C THR A 835 2.80 35.70 20.65
N ALA A 836 2.57 36.94 20.26
CA ALA A 836 1.77 37.90 21.07
C ALA A 836 0.29 37.48 21.14
N ALA A 837 -0.19 36.72 20.16
CA ALA A 837 -1.55 36.18 20.13
C ALA A 837 -1.68 34.94 21.01
N ASN A 838 -2.80 34.83 21.69
CA ASN A 838 -3.20 33.64 22.44
C ASN A 838 -4.58 33.10 21.99
N HIS A 839 -5.26 33.79 21.07
CA HIS A 839 -6.40 33.24 20.35
C HIS A 839 -6.13 33.17 18.85
N VAL A 840 -6.56 32.05 18.23
CA VAL A 840 -6.48 31.82 16.79
C VAL A 840 -7.87 31.42 16.30
N ILE A 841 -8.45 32.18 15.39
CA ILE A 841 -9.77 31.96 14.85
C ILE A 841 -9.65 31.60 13.37
N HIS A 842 -10.01 30.38 13.01
CA HIS A 842 -10.18 29.95 11.63
C HIS A 842 -11.63 30.20 11.24
N TYR A 843 -11.89 31.28 10.51
CA TYR A 843 -13.25 31.69 10.12
C TYR A 843 -13.85 30.77 9.08
N ASP A 844 -13.06 30.31 8.12
CA ASP A 844 -13.41 29.35 7.10
C ASP A 844 -12.50 28.10 7.14
N ARG A 845 -13.07 26.96 6.82
CA ARG A 845 -12.33 25.68 6.81
C ARG A 845 -11.46 25.53 5.57
N TRP A 846 -10.26 25.01 5.75
CA TRP A 846 -9.36 24.68 4.65
C TRP A 846 -9.40 23.17 4.35
N TRP A 847 -9.24 22.81 3.08
CA TRP A 847 -9.19 21.40 2.64
C TRP A 847 -7.97 20.64 3.17
N ASN A 848 -6.85 21.34 3.34
CA ASN A 848 -5.61 20.77 3.82
C ASN A 848 -5.38 21.19 5.27
N PRO A 849 -5.51 20.27 6.24
CA PRO A 849 -5.29 20.56 7.65
C PRO A 849 -3.87 21.07 7.94
N ALA A 850 -2.89 20.70 7.12
CA ALA A 850 -1.53 21.19 7.28
C ALA A 850 -1.43 22.72 7.15
N VAL A 851 -2.26 23.34 6.28
CA VAL A 851 -2.29 24.80 6.10
C VAL A 851 -2.93 25.49 7.32
N GLU A 852 -3.99 24.91 7.92
CA GLU A 852 -4.57 25.41 9.17
C GLU A 852 -3.60 25.28 10.32
N ASN A 853 -2.93 24.13 10.45
CA ASN A 853 -1.92 23.92 11.48
C ASN A 853 -0.73 24.88 11.31
N GLN A 854 -0.26 25.11 10.06
CA GLN A 854 0.77 26.13 9.79
C GLN A 854 0.36 27.52 10.24
N ALA A 855 -0.89 27.90 10.03
CA ALA A 855 -1.41 29.19 10.48
C ALA A 855 -1.48 29.27 12.02
N THR A 856 -1.95 28.22 12.69
CA THR A 856 -1.97 28.11 14.16
C THR A 856 -0.56 28.17 14.76
N ASP A 857 0.41 27.53 14.11
CA ASP A 857 1.82 27.49 14.54
C ASP A 857 2.52 28.86 14.50
N ARG A 858 1.90 29.91 13.94
CA ARG A 858 2.41 31.28 14.06
C ARG A 858 2.25 31.83 15.47
N ALA A 859 1.21 31.42 16.19
CA ALA A 859 0.96 31.75 17.60
C ALA A 859 1.53 30.69 18.54
N TYR A 860 1.43 29.40 18.18
CA TYR A 860 1.86 28.26 19.00
C TYR A 860 3.25 27.76 18.62
N ARG A 861 4.30 28.50 19.03
CA ARG A 861 5.70 28.18 18.78
C ARG A 861 6.59 28.55 19.94
N ILE A 862 7.86 28.18 19.88
CA ILE A 862 8.85 28.54 20.90
C ILE A 862 8.83 30.06 21.20
N GLY A 863 8.67 30.42 22.48
CA GLY A 863 8.49 31.77 22.93
C GLY A 863 7.07 32.14 23.34
N GLN A 864 6.09 31.27 23.05
CA GLN A 864 4.74 31.39 23.58
C GLN A 864 4.72 31.09 25.08
N LYS A 865 4.16 32.02 25.89
CA LYS A 865 4.09 31.91 27.34
C LYS A 865 2.66 31.81 27.87
N ARG A 866 1.68 31.90 27.00
CA ARG A 866 0.26 31.91 27.35
C ARG A 866 -0.40 30.70 26.72
N PHE A 867 -1.45 30.19 27.36
CA PHE A 867 -2.38 29.22 26.79
C PHE A 867 -2.89 29.68 25.41
N VAL A 868 -2.92 28.79 24.42
CA VAL A 868 -3.40 29.11 23.06
C VAL A 868 -4.74 28.46 22.81
N HIS A 869 -5.75 29.30 22.56
CA HIS A 869 -7.10 28.86 22.23
C HIS A 869 -7.33 28.98 20.72
N VAL A 870 -7.67 27.85 20.08
CA VAL A 870 -7.90 27.76 18.64
C VAL A 870 -9.37 27.49 18.39
N HIS A 871 -10.05 28.42 17.73
CA HIS A 871 -11.47 28.28 17.37
C HIS A 871 -11.58 27.95 15.88
N LYS A 872 -12.23 26.83 15.55
CA LYS A 872 -12.50 26.40 14.19
C LYS A 872 -13.99 26.54 13.92
N MET A 873 -14.40 27.54 13.11
CA MET A 873 -15.80 27.81 12.82
C MET A 873 -16.27 26.93 11.67
N ILE A 874 -17.32 26.14 11.91
CA ILE A 874 -17.86 25.12 10.98
C ILE A 874 -19.35 25.37 10.78
N THR A 875 -19.78 25.47 9.53
CA THR A 875 -21.20 25.60 9.23
C THR A 875 -21.87 24.24 9.17
N THR A 876 -22.85 24.02 10.06
CA THR A 876 -23.56 22.74 10.25
C THR A 876 -24.36 22.33 9.02
N GLY A 877 -24.40 21.06 8.70
CA GLY A 877 -25.18 20.48 7.59
C GLY A 877 -24.65 20.77 6.20
N THR A 878 -23.50 21.44 6.09
CA THR A 878 -22.93 21.90 4.83
C THR A 878 -21.68 21.10 4.45
N ILE A 879 -21.11 21.49 3.31
CA ILE A 879 -19.80 20.96 2.85
C ILE A 879 -18.68 21.18 3.88
N GLU A 880 -18.71 22.21 4.73
CA GLU A 880 -17.69 22.44 5.75
C GLU A 880 -17.70 21.36 6.83
N GLU A 881 -18.87 20.95 7.31
CA GLU A 881 -19.01 19.87 8.28
C GLU A 881 -18.61 18.52 7.68
N LYS A 882 -19.04 18.24 6.45
CA LYS A 882 -18.67 16.98 5.76
C LYS A 882 -17.18 16.88 5.51
N ILE A 883 -16.52 18.00 5.16
CA ILE A 883 -15.05 18.05 5.07
C ILE A 883 -14.42 17.77 6.42
N ASP A 884 -14.91 18.38 7.49
CA ASP A 884 -14.37 18.18 8.82
C ASP A 884 -14.46 16.73 9.29
N GLN A 885 -15.61 16.07 9.11
CA GLN A 885 -15.81 14.65 9.40
C GLN A 885 -14.88 13.75 8.57
N MET A 886 -14.70 14.07 7.29
CA MET A 886 -13.79 13.34 6.43
C MET A 886 -12.31 13.50 6.85
N LEU A 887 -11.91 14.69 7.29
CA LEU A 887 -10.57 14.95 7.79
C LEU A 887 -10.32 14.18 9.10
N GLU A 888 -11.29 14.05 9.99
CA GLU A 888 -11.19 13.23 11.20
C GLU A 888 -11.07 11.74 10.90
N THR A 889 -11.94 11.22 10.05
CA THR A 889 -11.89 9.80 9.64
C THR A 889 -10.55 9.46 8.96
N LYS A 890 -9.97 10.44 8.24
CA LYS A 890 -8.67 10.29 7.60
C LYS A 890 -7.50 10.45 8.57
N GLN A 891 -7.59 11.27 9.61
CA GLN A 891 -6.55 11.36 10.64
C GLN A 891 -6.37 10.03 11.40
N THR A 892 -7.45 9.32 11.69
CA THR A 892 -7.41 7.99 12.31
C THR A 892 -6.84 6.88 11.41
N LEU A 893 -6.93 7.06 10.07
CA LEU A 893 -6.38 6.13 9.07
C LEU A 893 -5.00 6.58 8.54
N ASN A 894 -4.56 7.80 8.77
CA ASN A 894 -3.57 8.53 7.97
C ASN A 894 -2.43 9.20 8.73
N ASP A 895 -1.98 8.71 9.85
CA ASP A 895 -0.58 8.99 10.19
C ASP A 895 0.38 8.42 9.12
N GLN A 896 -0.15 7.79 8.10
CA GLN A 896 0.65 7.09 7.09
C GLN A 896 0.54 7.59 5.63
N ILE A 897 -0.60 8.12 5.13
CA ILE A 897 -0.69 8.56 3.71
C ILE A 897 -1.79 9.63 3.47
N ILE A 898 -1.47 10.76 2.84
CA ILE A 898 -2.34 11.91 2.57
C ILE A 898 -2.83 11.88 1.10
N GLN A 899 -4.12 12.15 0.87
CA GLN A 899 -4.71 12.28 -0.47
C GLN A 899 -5.04 13.75 -0.84
N SER A 900 -4.95 14.09 -2.13
CA SER A 900 -5.11 15.44 -2.70
C SER A 900 -6.57 15.87 -2.89
N GLU A 901 -6.81 17.18 -3.12
CA GLU A 901 -8.11 17.77 -3.52
C GLU A 901 -8.73 17.14 -4.80
N SER A 902 -7.95 16.40 -5.56
CA SER A 902 -8.40 15.79 -6.83
C SER A 902 -9.43 14.66 -6.65
N TRP A 903 -9.51 14.01 -5.49
CA TRP A 903 -10.43 12.91 -5.24
C TRP A 903 -11.90 13.30 -5.41
N ILE A 904 -12.28 14.55 -5.05
CA ILE A 904 -13.65 15.06 -5.22
C ILE A 904 -14.06 15.04 -6.70
N THR A 905 -13.11 15.30 -7.59
CA THR A 905 -13.39 15.31 -9.02
C THR A 905 -13.47 13.90 -9.63
N GLU A 906 -13.14 12.89 -8.87
CA GLU A 906 -13.18 11.46 -9.24
C GLU A 906 -14.43 10.75 -8.71
N LEU A 907 -15.19 11.41 -7.81
CA LEU A 907 -16.44 10.88 -7.29
C LEU A 907 -17.52 10.72 -8.36
N SER A 908 -18.35 9.70 -8.19
CA SER A 908 -19.56 9.51 -8.99
C SER A 908 -20.57 10.64 -8.76
N THR A 909 -21.58 10.76 -9.62
CA THR A 909 -22.60 11.81 -9.48
C THR A 909 -23.38 11.67 -8.17
N ASN A 910 -23.71 10.44 -7.76
CA ASN A 910 -24.45 10.18 -6.52
C ASN A 910 -23.61 10.54 -5.28
N GLU A 911 -22.33 10.17 -5.25
CA GLU A 911 -21.42 10.54 -4.14
C GLU A 911 -21.22 12.06 -4.03
N LEU A 912 -21.18 12.77 -5.17
CA LEU A 912 -21.13 14.23 -5.19
C LEU A 912 -22.45 14.84 -4.68
N GLU A 913 -23.60 14.28 -5.04
CA GLU A 913 -24.89 14.72 -4.58
C GLU A 913 -25.00 14.56 -3.06
N ASP A 914 -24.61 13.41 -2.51
CA ASP A 914 -24.55 13.16 -1.08
C ASP A 914 -23.59 14.13 -0.36
N LEU A 915 -22.44 14.44 -0.99
CA LEU A 915 -21.46 15.35 -0.42
C LEU A 915 -21.92 16.81 -0.38
N PHE A 916 -22.69 17.28 -1.38
CA PHE A 916 -23.06 18.68 -1.51
C PHE A 916 -24.47 19.01 -1.01
N THR A 917 -25.36 18.05 -0.88
CA THR A 917 -26.72 18.28 -0.38
C THR A 917 -26.71 18.64 1.12
N LEU A 918 -27.57 19.59 1.53
CA LEU A 918 -27.75 19.91 2.95
C LEU A 918 -28.27 18.70 3.73
N SER A 919 -27.70 18.44 4.90
CA SER A 919 -28.21 17.38 5.77
C SER A 919 -29.56 17.78 6.40
N ALA A 920 -30.41 16.77 6.68
CA ALA A 920 -31.75 16.99 7.23
C ALA A 920 -31.77 17.79 8.56
N ALA A 921 -30.65 17.76 9.31
CA ALA A 921 -30.51 18.55 10.53
C ALA A 921 -30.44 20.08 10.27
N ALA A 922 -29.98 20.50 9.08
CA ALA A 922 -29.92 21.93 8.72
C ALA A 922 -31.24 22.48 8.18
N GLN A 923 -32.19 21.62 7.79
CA GLN A 923 -33.51 22.04 7.28
C GLN A 923 -34.52 22.30 8.40
N SER A 924 -34.25 21.86 9.64
CA SER A 924 -35.18 21.94 10.78
C SER A 924 -34.87 23.07 11.79
N SER A 925 -33.84 23.87 11.57
CA SER A 925 -33.46 25.06 12.34
C SER A 925 -33.72 26.33 11.56
#